data_1c10912a2dde6b8791bf594b3fdfe153
#
_entry.id   1c10912a2dde6b8791bf594b3fdfe153
#
_cell.length_a   1.000
_cell.length_b   1.000
_cell.length_c   1.000
_cell.angle_alpha   90.00
_cell.angle_beta   90.00
_cell.angle_gamma   90.00
#
_symmetry.space_group_name_H-M   'P 1'
#
loop_
_entity.id
_entity.type
_entity.pdbx_description
1 polymer ?
#
loop_
_entity_poly.entity_id
_entity_poly.type
_entity_poly.pdbx_seq_one_letter_code
_entity_poly.pdbx_strand_id
1 'polypeptide(L)'
;MKQKFDVTGMTCSACSAHVEKAVGKLEGIQTVNVNLLQNSMVVEYDDTALSADDIINAVKSGGYGASVQGATNSATQEPPKNVALEEMKVMKKRLISSFCFLIPLFYVSMGHMMGFPLPAILLGHENMMIFALTQLLLATPVLIINKKFFVVGFQALWHRAPNMDSLVALGSAASYIYSIFAIYAMAYYMGHGDLMTAHHYAMELYLEGAAMILTLITVGKYMETRSKGKTSEAISKLMDLAPKMATVMKDGKEVEIPVEQVAVGDIIVVRPGQSIPVDGKIVEGSSAVDESAITGESIPVDKQVGDSVIGATVNKSGFFRMEATHIGSDTTLSHIITLVEEASASKAPIAKLADQVSGIFVPTVITIAIIATVVWMLVGQPFSFALSIGIAVLVISCPCALGLATPTAIMVGTGKGAEYGILVKSAESLEIAHKIDTVVLDKTGTLTEGHPVVTDVLPAPGVLKNPFLRAAASIEALSEHPLAEAVMNYAKEKEIVPQKAENLSATAGQGIEADVNGKHILGGNLKMMQERKIDLGDFAEKAAELAEQGKTPLFFAEGEKLLGILGLADPLKPTSKEAVDSFHQMGIDVVMLTGDNKRTANTIASQLGIQAIAEVLPQDKEMEVRRLQESGKKVAMIGDGINDAPALTRADVGIAIGAGTDVAMESADIVLMKSDLLDAVTAVQLSHATIKNIKQNLFWAFFYNCCGIPLAAGVFYSVLGWKLSPMFAAAAMSFSSAFVVGNALRLRLFTPTHQAHSAEKTAQVIEQKDEKNIPNEEDVKMKKVLKIEGMMCSHCTGRVDKALNDMDGVKATVSLEGKSAEVELTKDISDEALVKAVTDAGYEVVDIQ
;
A
#
# COMPACT_ATOMS: atom_id res chain seq x y z
N MET A 1 28.51 -4.38 -3.68
CA MET A 1 27.96 -3.46 -2.65
C MET A 1 26.72 -2.79 -3.19
N LYS A 2 25.62 -2.68 -2.37
CA LYS A 2 24.40 -1.90 -2.73
C LYS A 2 24.43 -0.57 -1.97
N GLN A 3 24.38 0.58 -2.68
CA GLN A 3 24.51 1.89 -2.06
C GLN A 3 23.51 2.89 -2.64
N LYS A 4 22.96 3.76 -1.77
CA LYS A 4 22.00 4.80 -2.14
C LYS A 4 22.66 6.16 -2.21
N PHE A 5 22.33 6.93 -3.27
CA PHE A 5 22.85 8.27 -3.55
C PHE A 5 21.69 9.25 -3.68
N ASP A 6 21.85 10.45 -3.16
CA ASP A 6 20.98 11.57 -3.49
C ASP A 6 21.42 12.18 -4.80
N VAL A 7 20.49 12.41 -5.73
CA VAL A 7 20.77 12.97 -7.06
C VAL A 7 20.03 14.28 -7.23
N THR A 8 20.74 15.35 -7.55
CA THR A 8 20.17 16.69 -7.73
C THR A 8 20.18 17.13 -9.18
N GLY A 9 19.20 17.95 -9.57
CA GLY A 9 19.11 18.50 -10.94
C GLY A 9 18.21 17.70 -11.89
N MET A 10 17.67 16.56 -11.48
CA MET A 10 16.69 15.81 -12.27
C MET A 10 15.33 16.53 -12.25
N THR A 11 14.71 16.71 -13.41
CA THR A 11 13.43 17.42 -13.57
C THR A 11 12.37 16.61 -14.33
N CYS A 12 12.76 15.55 -15.01
CA CYS A 12 11.87 14.70 -15.81
C CYS A 12 12.47 13.29 -16.00
N SER A 13 11.67 12.37 -16.55
CA SER A 13 12.07 10.98 -16.84
C SER A 13 13.26 10.87 -17.80
N ALA A 14 13.40 11.78 -18.76
CA ALA A 14 14.57 11.81 -19.63
C ALA A 14 15.87 12.10 -18.84
N CYS A 15 15.79 12.89 -17.77
CA CYS A 15 16.92 13.14 -16.86
C CYS A 15 17.31 11.86 -16.12
N SER A 16 16.34 11.14 -15.55
CA SER A 16 16.60 9.88 -14.82
C SER A 16 17.21 8.82 -15.76
N ALA A 17 16.67 8.66 -16.96
CA ALA A 17 17.23 7.76 -17.97
C ALA A 17 18.67 8.12 -18.37
N HIS A 18 18.99 9.42 -18.45
CA HIS A 18 20.34 9.87 -18.75
C HIS A 18 21.33 9.58 -17.62
N VAL A 19 20.96 9.82 -16.37
CA VAL A 19 21.76 9.46 -15.19
C VAL A 19 22.01 7.95 -15.16
N GLU A 20 20.95 7.15 -15.34
CA GLU A 20 21.02 5.69 -15.36
C GLU A 20 21.97 5.17 -16.45
N LYS A 21 21.89 5.77 -17.66
CA LYS A 21 22.79 5.45 -18.77
C LYS A 21 24.22 5.90 -18.51
N ALA A 22 24.43 7.03 -17.83
CA ALA A 22 25.78 7.54 -17.53
C ALA A 22 26.50 6.64 -16.52
N VAL A 23 25.81 6.25 -15.45
CA VAL A 23 26.36 5.36 -14.41
C VAL A 23 26.47 3.92 -14.91
N GLY A 24 25.47 3.40 -15.63
CA GLY A 24 25.49 2.04 -16.19
C GLY A 24 26.55 1.76 -17.24
N LYS A 25 27.30 2.77 -17.70
CA LYS A 25 28.45 2.59 -18.59
C LYS A 25 29.77 2.28 -17.87
N LEU A 26 29.81 2.43 -16.55
CA LEU A 26 30.99 2.13 -15.77
C LEU A 26 31.15 0.61 -15.65
N GLU A 27 32.40 0.14 -15.85
CA GLU A 27 32.71 -1.28 -15.62
C GLU A 27 32.61 -1.60 -14.13
N GLY A 28 31.96 -2.71 -13.77
CA GLY A 28 31.72 -3.12 -12.38
C GLY A 28 30.35 -2.74 -11.82
N ILE A 29 29.49 -2.07 -12.60
CA ILE A 29 28.09 -1.83 -12.23
C ILE A 29 27.25 -3.08 -12.53
N GLN A 30 26.48 -3.56 -11.54
CA GLN A 30 25.52 -4.66 -11.71
C GLN A 30 24.12 -4.12 -11.98
N THR A 31 23.63 -3.21 -11.12
CA THR A 31 22.32 -2.58 -11.32
C THR A 31 22.36 -1.10 -10.99
N VAL A 32 21.57 -0.30 -11.72
CA VAL A 32 21.33 1.12 -11.44
C VAL A 32 19.84 1.39 -11.52
N ASN A 33 19.27 1.89 -10.45
CA ASN A 33 17.87 2.30 -10.38
C ASN A 33 17.80 3.77 -9.95
N VAL A 34 17.34 4.64 -10.83
CA VAL A 34 17.22 6.08 -10.55
C VAL A 34 15.77 6.44 -10.29
N ASN A 35 15.47 6.99 -9.12
CA ASN A 35 14.13 7.42 -8.74
C ASN A 35 13.98 8.94 -8.86
N LEU A 36 13.16 9.37 -9.83
CA LEU A 36 12.89 10.79 -10.06
C LEU A 36 12.06 11.43 -8.95
N LEU A 37 11.15 10.67 -8.29
CA LEU A 37 10.26 11.21 -7.26
C LEU A 37 11.00 11.51 -5.96
N GLN A 38 11.92 10.62 -5.59
CA GLN A 38 12.74 10.75 -4.38
C GLN A 38 14.03 11.52 -4.63
N ASN A 39 14.35 11.90 -5.88
CA ASN A 39 15.64 12.46 -6.26
C ASN A 39 16.82 11.60 -5.79
N SER A 40 16.68 10.29 -5.88
CA SER A 40 17.67 9.31 -5.39
C SER A 40 18.05 8.30 -6.46
N MET A 41 19.15 7.61 -6.24
CA MET A 41 19.65 6.52 -7.09
C MET A 41 20.18 5.41 -6.20
N VAL A 42 19.79 4.17 -6.48
CA VAL A 42 20.36 2.98 -5.87
C VAL A 42 21.24 2.28 -6.88
N VAL A 43 22.49 2.04 -6.51
CA VAL A 43 23.48 1.40 -7.38
C VAL A 43 24.01 0.14 -6.68
N GLU A 44 24.02 -0.95 -7.40
CA GLU A 44 24.69 -2.17 -7.03
C GLU A 44 25.94 -2.34 -7.87
N TYR A 45 27.10 -2.37 -7.24
CA TYR A 45 28.40 -2.35 -7.90
C TYR A 45 29.45 -3.17 -7.15
N ASP A 46 30.52 -3.51 -7.86
CA ASP A 46 31.69 -4.17 -7.30
C ASP A 46 32.59 -3.12 -6.65
N ASP A 47 32.65 -3.11 -5.31
CA ASP A 47 33.46 -2.18 -4.52
C ASP A 47 34.98 -2.40 -4.64
N THR A 48 35.40 -3.53 -5.23
CA THR A 48 36.80 -3.76 -5.57
C THR A 48 37.22 -3.10 -6.89
N ALA A 49 36.24 -2.83 -7.78
CA ALA A 49 36.48 -2.25 -9.11
C ALA A 49 36.12 -0.75 -9.20
N LEU A 50 35.14 -0.29 -8.39
CA LEU A 50 34.61 1.07 -8.44
C LEU A 50 34.47 1.66 -7.04
N SER A 51 34.74 2.97 -6.92
CA SER A 51 34.46 3.75 -5.72
C SER A 51 33.16 4.56 -5.85
N ALA A 52 32.60 4.97 -4.69
CA ALA A 52 31.45 5.87 -4.68
C ALA A 52 31.73 7.20 -5.40
N ASP A 53 32.97 7.68 -5.37
CA ASP A 53 33.39 8.91 -6.05
C ASP A 53 33.37 8.77 -7.57
N ASP A 54 33.68 7.59 -8.11
CA ASP A 54 33.60 7.33 -9.55
C ASP A 54 32.16 7.41 -10.05
N ILE A 55 31.22 6.88 -9.27
CA ILE A 55 29.78 6.95 -9.53
C ILE A 55 29.31 8.43 -9.47
N ILE A 56 29.72 9.17 -8.44
CA ILE A 56 29.41 10.60 -8.30
C ILE A 56 29.96 11.40 -9.50
N ASN A 57 31.19 11.10 -9.94
CA ASN A 57 31.82 11.77 -11.08
C ASN A 57 31.11 11.44 -12.40
N ALA A 58 30.63 10.21 -12.57
CA ALA A 58 29.83 9.84 -13.76
C ALA A 58 28.50 10.62 -13.80
N VAL A 59 27.82 10.78 -12.67
CA VAL A 59 26.60 11.60 -12.58
C VAL A 59 26.91 13.07 -12.88
N LYS A 60 28.00 13.61 -12.31
CA LYS A 60 28.45 14.99 -12.59
C LYS A 60 28.79 15.23 -14.04
N SER A 61 29.44 14.27 -14.68
CA SER A 61 29.77 14.37 -16.12
C SER A 61 28.54 14.41 -17.01
N GLY A 62 27.41 13.82 -16.54
CA GLY A 62 26.08 13.91 -17.15
C GLY A 62 25.37 15.24 -16.92
N GLY A 63 25.95 16.16 -16.13
CA GLY A 63 25.38 17.48 -15.83
C GLY A 63 24.44 17.50 -14.60
N TYR A 64 24.51 16.48 -13.73
CA TYR A 64 23.71 16.35 -12.50
C TYR A 64 24.61 16.33 -11.26
N GLY A 65 24.05 16.61 -10.08
CA GLY A 65 24.76 16.44 -8.81
C GLY A 65 24.48 15.09 -8.18
N ALA A 66 25.46 14.51 -7.48
CA ALA A 66 25.25 13.33 -6.67
C ALA A 66 26.04 13.40 -5.35
N SER A 67 25.51 12.77 -4.30
CA SER A 67 26.16 12.57 -2.99
C SER A 67 25.70 11.25 -2.38
N VAL A 68 26.56 10.61 -1.59
CA VAL A 68 26.18 9.38 -0.85
C VAL A 68 25.18 9.75 0.24
N GLN A 69 24.07 9.01 0.31
CA GLN A 69 23.08 9.20 1.36
C GLN A 69 23.65 8.72 2.70
N GLY A 70 23.58 9.59 3.74
CA GLY A 70 24.09 9.26 5.08
C GLY A 70 25.56 9.67 5.35
N ALA A 71 26.28 10.27 4.38
CA ALA A 71 27.69 10.66 4.55
C ALA A 71 27.91 12.01 5.28
N THR A 72 26.86 12.68 5.76
CA THR A 72 26.98 13.92 6.53
C THR A 72 26.88 13.61 8.03
N ASN A 73 28.02 13.79 8.71
CA ASN A 73 28.26 13.79 10.14
C ASN A 73 27.06 13.69 11.08
N SER A 74 27.14 12.69 11.94
CA SER A 74 26.39 12.46 13.18
C SER A 74 26.54 13.63 14.16
N ALA A 75 25.78 14.70 13.94
CA ALA A 75 25.48 15.71 14.98
C ALA A 75 24.21 16.45 14.55
N THR A 76 23.12 16.25 15.31
CA THR A 76 21.78 16.82 15.12
C THR A 76 20.99 16.22 13.96
N GLN A 77 20.37 15.07 14.16
CA GLN A 77 19.23 14.64 13.36
C GLN A 77 18.03 15.56 13.69
N GLU A 78 17.92 16.67 12.96
CA GLU A 78 16.60 17.24 12.72
C GLU A 78 15.80 16.21 11.92
N PRO A 79 14.51 16.00 12.23
CA PRO A 79 13.66 15.10 11.45
C PRO A 79 13.75 15.47 9.96
N PRO A 80 13.71 14.52 9.03
CA PRO A 80 13.91 14.79 7.61
C PRO A 80 12.95 15.90 7.19
N LYS A 81 13.49 17.10 6.95
CA LYS A 81 12.73 18.24 6.45
C LYS A 81 12.04 17.75 5.18
N ASN A 82 10.73 17.84 5.16
CA ASN A 82 9.91 17.42 4.04
C ASN A 82 10.33 18.23 2.81
N VAL A 83 11.34 17.74 2.06
CA VAL A 83 12.00 18.42 0.94
C VAL A 83 10.95 18.87 -0.09
N ALA A 84 9.92 18.04 -0.29
CA ALA A 84 8.79 18.36 -1.15
C ALA A 84 8.01 19.59 -0.68
N LEU A 85 7.88 19.79 0.63
CA LEU A 85 7.17 20.94 1.21
C LEU A 85 7.96 22.25 1.02
N GLU A 86 9.27 22.19 1.18
CA GLU A 86 10.17 23.35 0.95
C GLU A 86 10.21 23.71 -0.56
N GLU A 87 10.35 22.72 -1.44
CA GLU A 87 10.27 22.96 -2.89
C GLU A 87 8.91 23.55 -3.28
N MET A 88 7.83 23.07 -2.70
CA MET A 88 6.48 23.61 -2.94
C MET A 88 6.37 25.07 -2.51
N LYS A 89 6.94 25.45 -1.35
CA LYS A 89 6.95 26.86 -0.88
C LYS A 89 7.73 27.76 -1.85
N VAL A 90 8.91 27.31 -2.31
CA VAL A 90 9.74 28.06 -3.27
C VAL A 90 8.99 28.20 -4.60
N MET A 91 8.40 27.12 -5.13
CA MET A 91 7.61 27.18 -6.36
C MET A 91 6.38 28.10 -6.23
N LYS A 92 5.66 28.05 -5.10
CA LYS A 92 4.52 28.95 -4.83
C LYS A 92 4.95 30.41 -4.89
N LYS A 93 6.09 30.76 -4.26
CA LYS A 93 6.63 32.12 -4.30
C LYS A 93 6.98 32.56 -5.73
N ARG A 94 7.67 31.69 -6.50
CA ARG A 94 7.99 31.95 -7.91
C ARG A 94 6.74 32.17 -8.75
N LEU A 95 5.73 31.34 -8.55
CA LEU A 95 4.46 31.39 -9.26
C LEU A 95 3.71 32.71 -9.00
N ILE A 96 3.55 33.11 -7.73
CA ILE A 96 2.91 34.37 -7.35
C ILE A 96 3.67 35.55 -7.97
N SER A 97 5.00 35.57 -7.86
CA SER A 97 5.83 36.63 -8.46
C SER A 97 5.67 36.67 -9.99
N SER A 98 5.60 35.51 -10.69
CA SER A 98 5.37 35.47 -12.12
C SER A 98 3.99 36.02 -12.51
N PHE A 99 2.93 35.71 -11.76
CA PHE A 99 1.58 36.25 -12.02
C PHE A 99 1.49 37.74 -11.79
N CYS A 100 2.20 38.32 -10.83
CA CYS A 100 2.26 39.76 -10.60
C CYS A 100 2.69 40.55 -11.85
N PHE A 101 3.58 39.99 -12.67
CA PHE A 101 4.04 40.61 -13.92
C PHE A 101 3.23 40.14 -15.14
N LEU A 102 2.80 38.88 -15.15
CA LEU A 102 2.10 38.29 -16.28
C LEU A 102 0.69 38.88 -16.46
N ILE A 103 -0.06 39.16 -15.37
CA ILE A 103 -1.40 39.69 -15.45
C ILE A 103 -1.40 41.09 -16.07
N PRO A 104 -0.55 42.06 -15.62
CA PRO A 104 -0.40 43.35 -16.31
C PRO A 104 0.08 43.20 -17.75
N LEU A 105 1.04 42.29 -18.03
CA LEU A 105 1.50 42.04 -19.37
C LEU A 105 0.39 41.57 -20.30
N PHE A 106 -0.43 40.63 -19.85
CA PHE A 106 -1.57 40.11 -20.60
C PHE A 106 -2.63 41.18 -20.82
N TYR A 107 -2.87 42.02 -19.81
CA TYR A 107 -3.80 43.13 -19.91
C TYR A 107 -3.33 44.15 -20.97
N VAL A 108 -2.06 44.50 -21.00
CA VAL A 108 -1.49 45.41 -22.01
C VAL A 108 -1.51 44.80 -23.39
N SER A 109 -1.08 43.54 -23.55
CA SER A 109 -0.96 42.88 -24.85
C SER A 109 -2.31 42.54 -25.49
N MET A 110 -3.23 41.94 -24.73
CA MET A 110 -4.51 41.44 -25.23
C MET A 110 -5.74 42.33 -24.88
N GLY A 111 -5.61 43.25 -23.94
CA GLY A 111 -6.76 43.99 -23.38
C GLY A 111 -7.45 44.82 -24.42
N HIS A 112 -6.70 45.45 -25.32
CA HIS A 112 -7.31 46.28 -26.39
C HIS A 112 -8.15 45.45 -27.39
N MET A 113 -7.73 44.20 -27.67
CA MET A 113 -8.47 43.27 -28.53
C MET A 113 -9.76 42.79 -27.86
N MET A 114 -9.79 42.75 -26.51
CA MET A 114 -10.95 42.35 -25.70
C MET A 114 -11.85 43.52 -25.33
N GLY A 115 -11.53 44.76 -25.79
CA GLY A 115 -12.32 45.94 -25.48
C GLY A 115 -12.10 46.55 -24.09
N PHE A 116 -11.03 46.13 -23.39
CA PHE A 116 -10.70 46.72 -22.09
C PHE A 116 -10.05 48.11 -22.26
N PRO A 117 -10.31 49.09 -21.39
CA PRO A 117 -9.73 50.43 -21.46
C PRO A 117 -8.23 50.37 -21.18
N LEU A 118 -7.41 50.84 -22.12
CA LEU A 118 -5.98 51.05 -21.94
C LEU A 118 -5.67 52.55 -21.78
N PRO A 119 -4.64 52.91 -21.03
CA PRO A 119 -4.16 54.30 -20.95
C PRO A 119 -3.84 54.84 -22.34
N ALA A 120 -4.21 56.06 -22.64
CA ALA A 120 -4.03 56.71 -23.96
C ALA A 120 -2.57 56.70 -24.42
N ILE A 121 -1.61 56.72 -23.49
CA ILE A 121 -0.16 56.63 -23.77
C ILE A 121 0.28 55.28 -24.38
N LEU A 122 -0.56 54.24 -24.27
CA LEU A 122 -0.30 52.89 -24.86
C LEU A 122 -1.10 52.66 -26.15
N LEU A 123 -1.93 53.65 -26.56
CA LEU A 123 -2.80 53.54 -27.74
C LEU A 123 -2.28 54.47 -28.86
N GLY A 124 -2.59 54.08 -30.13
CA GLY A 124 -2.25 54.86 -31.31
C GLY A 124 -0.92 54.52 -31.92
N HIS A 125 -0.77 54.81 -33.21
CA HIS A 125 0.40 54.53 -34.00
C HIS A 125 1.67 55.27 -33.52
N GLU A 126 1.51 56.43 -32.87
CA GLU A 126 2.59 57.23 -32.28
C GLU A 126 3.20 56.59 -31.06
N ASN A 127 2.42 55.78 -30.33
CA ASN A 127 2.84 55.15 -29.07
C ASN A 127 3.26 53.67 -29.18
N MET A 128 3.35 53.12 -30.39
CA MET A 128 3.70 51.70 -30.60
C MET A 128 5.01 51.30 -29.91
N MET A 129 5.98 52.18 -29.85
CA MET A 129 7.25 51.91 -29.16
C MET A 129 7.07 51.84 -27.66
N ILE A 130 6.27 52.73 -27.06
CA ILE A 130 5.98 52.70 -25.62
C ILE A 130 5.21 51.42 -25.26
N PHE A 131 4.28 51.03 -26.12
CA PHE A 131 3.52 49.79 -25.99
C PHE A 131 4.44 48.57 -26.00
N ALA A 132 5.38 48.46 -26.96
CA ALA A 132 6.29 47.34 -27.06
C ALA A 132 7.33 47.28 -25.91
N LEU A 133 7.90 48.45 -25.53
CA LEU A 133 8.83 48.56 -24.41
C LEU A 133 8.17 48.26 -23.08
N THR A 134 6.88 48.61 -22.88
CA THR A 134 6.09 48.27 -21.68
C THR A 134 5.94 46.75 -21.58
N GLN A 135 5.61 46.08 -22.68
CA GLN A 135 5.55 44.61 -22.70
C GLN A 135 6.92 43.97 -22.41
N LEU A 136 8.01 44.50 -22.98
CA LEU A 136 9.36 44.00 -22.71
C LEU A 136 9.72 44.15 -21.22
N LEU A 137 9.38 45.32 -20.61
CA LEU A 137 9.65 45.59 -19.20
C LEU A 137 8.88 44.64 -18.29
N LEU A 138 7.67 44.26 -18.67
CA LEU A 138 6.84 43.33 -17.88
C LEU A 138 7.22 41.84 -18.10
N ALA A 139 7.65 41.49 -19.33
CA ALA A 139 8.04 40.12 -19.65
C ALA A 139 9.39 39.72 -19.04
N THR A 140 10.39 40.60 -19.09
CA THR A 140 11.76 40.36 -18.65
C THR A 140 11.84 39.81 -17.19
N PRO A 141 11.16 40.40 -16.18
CA PRO A 141 11.15 39.85 -14.83
C PRO A 141 10.65 38.43 -14.77
N VAL A 142 9.64 38.03 -15.55
CA VAL A 142 9.12 36.65 -15.59
C VAL A 142 10.20 35.67 -16.07
N LEU A 143 10.98 36.06 -17.08
CA LEU A 143 12.10 35.24 -17.57
C LEU A 143 13.20 35.09 -16.50
N ILE A 144 13.53 36.19 -15.80
CA ILE A 144 14.52 36.20 -14.72
C ILE A 144 14.09 35.33 -13.54
N ILE A 145 12.85 35.46 -13.09
CA ILE A 145 12.25 34.64 -12.01
C ILE A 145 12.34 33.15 -12.39
N ASN A 146 12.16 32.84 -13.65
CA ASN A 146 12.15 31.49 -14.19
C ASN A 146 13.47 31.07 -14.86
N LYS A 147 14.59 31.76 -14.58
CA LYS A 147 15.91 31.49 -15.18
C LYS A 147 16.39 30.02 -15.11
N LYS A 148 15.88 29.26 -14.11
CA LYS A 148 16.21 27.83 -13.93
C LYS A 148 15.93 27.02 -15.20
N PHE A 149 14.82 27.29 -15.90
CA PHE A 149 14.48 26.60 -17.15
C PHE A 149 15.54 26.81 -18.24
N PHE A 150 16.06 28.02 -18.36
CA PHE A 150 17.09 28.36 -19.36
C PHE A 150 18.42 27.69 -19.00
N VAL A 151 18.85 27.82 -17.73
CA VAL A 151 20.12 27.24 -17.29
C VAL A 151 20.13 25.73 -17.46
N VAL A 152 19.12 25.03 -16.92
CA VAL A 152 19.05 23.56 -17.00
C VAL A 152 18.78 23.09 -18.44
N GLY A 153 17.91 23.79 -19.18
CA GLY A 153 17.54 23.42 -20.54
C GLY A 153 18.70 23.55 -21.54
N PHE A 154 19.44 24.67 -21.53
CA PHE A 154 20.60 24.86 -22.41
C PHE A 154 21.80 24.00 -21.98
N GLN A 155 21.99 23.78 -20.68
CA GLN A 155 23.02 22.88 -20.20
C GLN A 155 22.76 21.43 -20.66
N ALA A 156 21.51 20.97 -20.60
CA ALA A 156 21.13 19.65 -21.12
C ALA A 156 21.33 19.52 -22.63
N LEU A 157 21.01 20.56 -23.40
CA LEU A 157 21.33 20.62 -24.85
C LEU A 157 22.84 20.53 -25.13
N TRP A 158 23.65 21.23 -24.34
CA TRP A 158 25.10 21.19 -24.47
C TRP A 158 25.69 19.80 -24.25
N HIS A 159 25.15 19.08 -23.24
CA HIS A 159 25.53 17.70 -22.93
C HIS A 159 24.88 16.65 -23.85
N ARG A 160 24.18 17.07 -24.92
CA ARG A 160 23.47 16.19 -25.88
C ARG A 160 22.43 15.28 -25.21
N ALA A 161 21.86 15.75 -24.12
CA ALA A 161 20.82 15.10 -23.36
C ALA A 161 19.59 16.02 -23.19
N PRO A 162 18.96 16.47 -24.32
CA PRO A 162 17.87 17.42 -24.28
C PRO A 162 16.71 16.84 -23.44
N ASN A 163 16.16 17.68 -22.60
CA ASN A 163 15.09 17.35 -21.67
C ASN A 163 13.88 18.30 -21.83
N MET A 164 12.88 18.17 -20.97
CA MET A 164 11.72 19.05 -20.96
C MET A 164 12.10 20.53 -20.84
N ASP A 165 13.05 20.86 -19.97
CA ASP A 165 13.46 22.25 -19.75
C ASP A 165 14.14 22.82 -21.02
N SER A 166 14.74 21.95 -21.85
CA SER A 166 15.31 22.33 -23.16
C SER A 166 14.22 22.80 -24.14
N LEU A 167 13.06 22.11 -24.17
CA LEU A 167 11.95 22.50 -25.05
C LEU A 167 11.37 23.86 -24.64
N VAL A 168 11.20 24.04 -23.33
CA VAL A 168 10.70 25.29 -22.73
C VAL A 168 11.69 26.43 -22.97
N ALA A 169 12.97 26.19 -22.73
CA ALA A 169 14.02 27.19 -22.94
C ALA A 169 14.10 27.62 -24.40
N LEU A 170 14.07 26.69 -25.36
CA LEU A 170 14.08 26.99 -26.79
C LEU A 170 12.84 27.79 -27.20
N GLY A 171 11.63 27.37 -26.79
CA GLY A 171 10.39 28.04 -27.16
C GLY A 171 10.30 29.47 -26.59
N SER A 172 10.61 29.64 -25.29
CA SER A 172 10.56 30.95 -24.63
C SER A 172 11.67 31.88 -25.12
N ALA A 173 12.89 31.36 -25.31
CA ALA A 173 14.03 32.13 -25.82
C ALA A 173 13.78 32.61 -27.26
N ALA A 174 13.28 31.71 -28.14
CA ALA A 174 12.92 32.07 -29.50
C ALA A 174 11.89 33.19 -29.57
N SER A 175 10.81 33.05 -28.77
CA SER A 175 9.77 34.09 -28.63
C SER A 175 10.35 35.44 -28.18
N TYR A 176 11.18 35.42 -27.15
CA TYR A 176 11.77 36.63 -26.57
C TYR A 176 12.78 37.29 -27.49
N ILE A 177 13.68 36.52 -28.11
CA ILE A 177 14.69 37.04 -29.05
C ILE A 177 14.04 37.61 -30.30
N TYR A 178 13.03 36.90 -30.83
CA TYR A 178 12.26 37.43 -31.97
C TYR A 178 11.57 38.75 -31.65
N SER A 179 10.97 38.86 -30.48
CA SER A 179 10.29 40.09 -30.05
C SER A 179 11.28 41.25 -29.89
N ILE A 180 12.48 41.02 -29.40
CA ILE A 180 13.55 42.01 -29.38
C ILE A 180 13.89 42.48 -30.84
N PHE A 181 14.07 41.51 -31.75
CA PHE A 181 14.30 41.80 -33.16
C PHE A 181 13.14 42.65 -33.74
N ALA A 182 11.89 42.27 -33.49
CA ALA A 182 10.71 42.99 -33.95
C ALA A 182 10.67 44.45 -33.42
N ILE A 183 11.06 44.68 -32.14
CA ILE A 183 11.17 46.01 -31.55
C ILE A 183 12.23 46.86 -32.30
N TYR A 184 13.40 46.25 -32.59
CA TYR A 184 14.43 46.97 -33.38
C TYR A 184 13.98 47.27 -34.81
N ALA A 185 13.32 46.30 -35.47
CA ALA A 185 12.76 46.52 -36.82
C ALA A 185 11.68 47.62 -36.80
N MET A 186 10.78 47.58 -35.81
CA MET A 186 9.76 48.62 -35.61
C MET A 186 10.37 50.00 -35.44
N ALA A 187 11.42 50.13 -34.60
CA ALA A 187 12.14 51.39 -34.41
C ALA A 187 12.76 51.89 -35.69
N TYR A 188 13.37 50.99 -36.48
CA TYR A 188 13.94 51.32 -37.76
C TYR A 188 12.91 51.86 -38.75
N TYR A 189 11.79 51.17 -38.97
CA TYR A 189 10.73 51.60 -39.89
C TYR A 189 10.01 52.85 -39.44
N MET A 190 9.77 53.04 -38.12
CA MET A 190 9.27 54.31 -37.58
C MET A 190 10.21 55.49 -37.90
N GLY A 191 11.51 55.33 -37.75
CA GLY A 191 12.53 56.33 -38.07
C GLY A 191 12.57 56.72 -39.57
N HIS A 192 12.13 55.81 -40.44
CA HIS A 192 12.06 56.04 -41.90
C HIS A 192 10.68 56.42 -42.39
N GLY A 193 9.69 56.63 -41.49
CA GLY A 193 8.33 57.09 -41.84
C GLY A 193 7.39 55.99 -42.35
N ASP A 194 7.81 54.70 -42.35
CA ASP A 194 6.98 53.57 -42.75
C ASP A 194 6.23 53.02 -41.51
N LEU A 195 5.16 53.74 -41.17
CA LEU A 195 4.32 53.40 -40.03
C LEU A 195 3.53 52.09 -40.22
N MET A 196 3.28 51.70 -41.51
CA MET A 196 2.52 50.47 -41.78
C MET A 196 3.34 49.21 -41.49
N THR A 197 4.57 49.19 -41.94
CA THR A 197 5.48 48.08 -41.62
C THR A 197 5.87 48.07 -40.13
N ALA A 198 6.03 49.23 -39.51
CA ALA A 198 6.26 49.34 -38.08
C ALA A 198 5.09 48.76 -37.29
N HIS A 199 3.81 49.07 -37.70
CA HIS A 199 2.62 48.49 -37.06
C HIS A 199 2.55 46.98 -37.22
N HIS A 200 2.95 46.42 -38.36
CA HIS A 200 2.99 44.99 -38.55
C HIS A 200 3.93 44.32 -37.52
N TYR A 201 5.14 44.84 -37.29
CA TYR A 201 6.02 44.33 -36.25
C TYR A 201 5.50 44.53 -34.84
N ALA A 202 4.74 45.59 -34.54
CA ALA A 202 4.10 45.81 -33.24
C ALA A 202 3.06 44.76 -32.93
N MET A 203 2.37 44.24 -33.94
CA MET A 203 1.37 43.18 -33.82
C MET A 203 1.96 41.76 -33.73
N GLU A 204 3.26 41.61 -34.06
CA GLU A 204 3.97 40.34 -34.08
C GLU A 204 4.85 40.11 -32.84
N LEU A 205 4.63 40.83 -31.77
CA LEU A 205 5.36 40.62 -30.52
C LEU A 205 4.86 39.31 -29.84
N TYR A 206 5.78 38.49 -29.35
CA TYR A 206 5.52 37.25 -28.65
C TYR A 206 6.01 37.26 -27.18
N LEU A 207 6.14 38.46 -26.58
CA LEU A 207 6.63 38.68 -25.22
C LEU A 207 5.68 38.07 -24.19
N GLU A 208 4.37 38.25 -24.38
CA GLU A 208 3.36 37.62 -23.54
C GLU A 208 3.39 36.10 -23.68
N GLY A 209 3.62 35.59 -24.89
CA GLY A 209 3.76 34.15 -25.15
C GLY A 209 4.94 33.55 -24.40
N ALA A 210 6.12 34.20 -24.45
CA ALA A 210 7.31 33.77 -23.72
C ALA A 210 7.08 33.71 -22.20
N ALA A 211 6.47 34.76 -21.63
CA ALA A 211 6.16 34.82 -20.20
C ALA A 211 5.06 33.84 -19.79
N MET A 212 4.03 33.66 -20.62
CA MET A 212 2.91 32.75 -20.39
C MET A 212 3.39 31.28 -20.38
N ILE A 213 4.23 30.85 -21.33
CA ILE A 213 4.80 29.51 -21.40
C ILE A 213 5.50 29.18 -20.07
N LEU A 214 6.41 30.04 -19.60
CA LEU A 214 7.18 29.84 -18.37
C LEU A 214 6.26 29.78 -17.13
N THR A 215 5.25 30.67 -17.08
CA THR A 215 4.32 30.73 -15.93
C THR A 215 3.41 29.50 -15.90
N LEU A 216 2.79 29.11 -17.02
CA LEU A 216 1.89 27.95 -17.09
C LEU A 216 2.65 26.65 -16.80
N ILE A 217 3.87 26.52 -17.28
CA ILE A 217 4.74 25.36 -16.96
C ILE A 217 5.07 25.34 -15.45
N THR A 218 5.30 26.50 -14.86
CA THR A 218 5.51 26.61 -13.40
C THR A 218 4.24 26.23 -12.62
N VAL A 219 3.03 26.58 -13.13
CA VAL A 219 1.74 26.08 -12.57
C VAL A 219 1.70 24.55 -12.64
N GLY A 220 1.97 23.99 -13.81
CA GLY A 220 2.00 22.53 -13.99
C GLY A 220 2.95 21.83 -13.01
N LYS A 221 4.19 22.32 -12.89
CA LYS A 221 5.18 21.81 -11.94
C LYS A 221 4.76 22.01 -10.47
N TYR A 222 4.11 23.10 -10.12
CA TYR A 222 3.56 23.31 -8.78
C TYR A 222 2.46 22.29 -8.44
N MET A 223 1.52 22.05 -9.37
CA MET A 223 0.47 21.06 -9.22
C MET A 223 1.06 19.64 -9.09
N GLU A 224 2.08 19.33 -9.89
CA GLU A 224 2.84 18.10 -9.84
C GLU A 224 3.47 17.88 -8.45
N THR A 225 4.24 18.87 -7.95
CA THR A 225 4.91 18.77 -6.64
C THR A 225 3.91 18.67 -5.50
N ARG A 226 2.80 19.41 -5.57
CA ARG A 226 1.70 19.31 -4.60
C ARG A 226 1.07 17.91 -4.57
N SER A 227 0.92 17.28 -5.72
CA SER A 227 0.34 15.97 -5.86
C SER A 227 1.30 14.86 -5.40
N LYS A 228 2.62 15.03 -5.68
CA LYS A 228 3.67 14.16 -5.12
C LYS A 228 3.66 14.18 -3.59
N GLY A 229 3.48 15.34 -2.96
CA GLY A 229 3.35 15.46 -1.51
C GLY A 229 2.15 14.67 -0.96
N LYS A 230 1.02 14.66 -1.67
CA LYS A 230 -0.14 13.87 -1.27
C LYS A 230 0.06 12.35 -1.45
N THR A 231 0.87 11.91 -2.41
CA THR A 231 1.18 10.49 -2.59
C THR A 231 2.09 9.94 -1.49
N SER A 232 2.99 10.75 -0.93
CA SER A 232 3.82 10.41 0.24
C SER A 232 3.04 10.42 1.57
N GLU A 233 1.79 10.88 1.58
CA GLU A 233 0.97 10.99 2.80
C GLU A 233 0.71 9.62 3.45
N ALA A 234 0.61 8.54 2.68
CA ALA A 234 0.43 7.18 3.21
C ALA A 234 1.64 6.74 4.05
N ILE A 235 2.86 6.97 3.55
CA ILE A 235 4.10 6.68 4.28
C ILE A 235 4.21 7.56 5.53
N SER A 236 3.92 8.88 5.39
CA SER A 236 3.92 9.78 6.54
C SER A 236 2.94 9.36 7.63
N LYS A 237 1.75 8.86 7.25
CA LYS A 237 0.78 8.34 8.22
C LYS A 237 1.30 7.13 8.98
N LEU A 238 2.01 6.22 8.32
CA LEU A 238 2.65 5.08 8.99
C LEU A 238 3.73 5.56 9.97
N MET A 239 4.54 6.55 9.58
CA MET A 239 5.56 7.14 10.47
C MET A 239 4.94 7.87 11.68
N ASP A 240 3.77 8.50 11.51
CA ASP A 240 3.05 9.22 12.57
C ASP A 240 2.36 8.28 13.59
N LEU A 241 2.28 6.96 13.32
CA LEU A 241 1.73 5.97 14.25
C LEU A 241 2.65 5.71 15.45
N ALA A 242 3.96 5.81 15.27
CA ALA A 242 4.92 5.56 16.34
C ALA A 242 4.85 6.68 17.41
N PRO A 243 4.67 6.34 18.70
CA PRO A 243 4.74 7.33 19.78
C PRO A 243 6.17 7.86 19.92
N LYS A 244 6.29 9.10 20.35
CA LYS A 244 7.61 9.75 20.54
C LYS A 244 8.23 9.48 21.89
N MET A 245 7.44 9.06 22.86
CA MET A 245 7.84 8.84 24.25
C MET A 245 7.46 7.43 24.69
N ALA A 246 8.26 6.84 25.57
CA ALA A 246 8.00 5.55 26.19
C ALA A 246 8.13 5.68 27.73
N THR A 247 7.28 4.98 28.49
CA THR A 247 7.38 4.89 29.94
C THR A 247 8.16 3.64 30.32
N VAL A 248 9.38 3.79 30.77
CA VAL A 248 10.30 2.68 31.11
C VAL A 248 10.47 2.56 32.62
N MET A 249 10.58 1.33 33.12
CA MET A 249 10.91 1.06 34.53
C MET A 249 12.42 1.14 34.73
N LYS A 250 12.92 2.15 35.50
CA LYS A 250 14.31 2.25 35.93
C LYS A 250 14.37 2.32 37.44
N ASP A 251 15.14 1.44 38.04
CA ASP A 251 15.31 1.34 39.50
C ASP A 251 13.99 1.28 40.29
N GLY A 252 13.00 0.56 39.73
CA GLY A 252 11.65 0.39 40.32
C GLY A 252 10.75 1.64 40.22
N LYS A 253 11.16 2.65 39.46
CA LYS A 253 10.36 3.86 39.17
C LYS A 253 10.06 3.98 37.69
N GLU A 254 8.89 4.50 37.38
CA GLU A 254 8.49 4.82 36.01
C GLU A 254 9.16 6.14 35.57
N VAL A 255 9.84 6.12 34.46
CA VAL A 255 10.49 7.27 33.84
C VAL A 255 10.05 7.37 32.39
N GLU A 256 9.58 8.54 32.00
CA GLU A 256 9.23 8.81 30.60
C GLU A 256 10.49 9.26 29.84
N ILE A 257 10.84 8.53 28.77
CA ILE A 257 12.00 8.79 27.94
C ILE A 257 11.60 8.84 26.45
N PRO A 258 12.35 9.55 25.59
CA PRO A 258 12.21 9.43 24.16
C PRO A 258 12.37 7.98 23.67
N VAL A 259 11.55 7.53 22.69
CA VAL A 259 11.61 6.15 22.19
C VAL A 259 12.98 5.78 21.64
N GLU A 260 13.72 6.76 21.09
CA GLU A 260 15.08 6.56 20.57
C GLU A 260 16.11 6.20 21.67
N GLN A 261 15.77 6.38 22.96
CA GLN A 261 16.61 6.06 24.11
C GLN A 261 16.24 4.72 24.78
N VAL A 262 15.21 4.03 24.27
CA VAL A 262 14.84 2.69 24.73
C VAL A 262 15.91 1.69 24.31
N ALA A 263 16.29 0.79 25.20
CA ALA A 263 17.24 -0.29 24.93
C ALA A 263 16.52 -1.65 24.91
N VAL A 264 17.09 -2.62 24.19
CA VAL A 264 16.60 -4.01 24.21
C VAL A 264 16.71 -4.54 25.64
N GLY A 265 15.64 -5.16 26.14
CA GLY A 265 15.53 -5.64 27.52
C GLY A 265 14.92 -4.63 28.50
N ASP A 266 14.66 -3.39 28.08
CA ASP A 266 13.96 -2.43 28.93
C ASP A 266 12.51 -2.88 29.18
N ILE A 267 12.05 -2.72 30.44
CA ILE A 267 10.66 -3.01 30.81
C ILE A 267 9.83 -1.75 30.60
N ILE A 268 8.89 -1.83 29.68
CA ILE A 268 8.02 -0.73 29.29
C ILE A 268 6.61 -0.92 29.88
N VAL A 269 6.05 0.15 30.39
CA VAL A 269 4.71 0.18 30.95
C VAL A 269 3.73 0.74 29.91
N VAL A 270 2.69 -0.03 29.57
CA VAL A 270 1.66 0.38 28.61
C VAL A 270 0.28 0.40 29.25
N ARG A 271 -0.34 1.58 29.25
CA ARG A 271 -1.66 1.83 29.86
C ARG A 271 -2.77 1.81 28.81
N PRO A 272 -4.04 1.61 29.22
CA PRO A 272 -5.17 1.71 28.31
C PRO A 272 -5.18 3.03 27.53
N GLY A 273 -5.41 2.95 26.22
CA GLY A 273 -5.39 4.09 25.29
C GLY A 273 -4.03 4.53 24.81
N GLN A 274 -2.93 3.95 25.30
CA GLN A 274 -1.58 4.28 24.83
C GLN A 274 -1.17 3.43 23.63
N SER A 275 -0.39 4.03 22.70
CA SER A 275 0.33 3.28 21.68
C SER A 275 1.55 2.60 22.26
N ILE A 276 1.84 1.39 21.80
CA ILE A 276 3.02 0.60 22.15
C ILE A 276 4.24 1.22 21.46
N PRO A 277 5.31 1.55 22.19
CA PRO A 277 6.40 2.35 21.61
C PRO A 277 7.37 1.57 20.72
N VAL A 278 7.62 0.30 21.03
CA VAL A 278 8.56 -0.59 20.30
C VAL A 278 8.01 -2.01 20.33
N ASP A 279 8.60 -2.92 19.55
CA ASP A 279 8.19 -4.32 19.58
C ASP A 279 8.72 -4.99 20.86
N GLY A 280 7.93 -5.92 21.41
CA GLY A 280 8.30 -6.58 22.66
C GLY A 280 7.42 -7.76 23.02
N LYS A 281 7.66 -8.28 24.22
CA LYS A 281 6.96 -9.44 24.78
C LYS A 281 6.32 -9.09 26.11
N ILE A 282 5.08 -9.47 26.33
CA ILE A 282 4.38 -9.20 27.60
C ILE A 282 5.01 -10.05 28.71
N VAL A 283 5.46 -9.39 29.78
CA VAL A 283 6.03 -10.04 30.98
C VAL A 283 5.07 -10.02 32.16
N GLU A 284 4.13 -9.06 32.21
CA GLU A 284 3.12 -8.94 33.29
C GLU A 284 1.84 -8.32 32.77
N GLY A 285 0.68 -8.84 33.17
CA GLY A 285 -0.64 -8.32 32.81
C GLY A 285 -1.25 -8.96 31.57
N SER A 286 -2.35 -8.40 31.11
CA SER A 286 -3.06 -8.83 29.88
C SER A 286 -3.86 -7.66 29.33
N SER A 287 -4.11 -7.66 28.02
CA SER A 287 -4.85 -6.58 27.36
C SER A 287 -5.43 -7.02 26.01
N ALA A 288 -6.48 -6.33 25.57
CA ALA A 288 -6.92 -6.34 24.19
C ALA A 288 -6.16 -5.23 23.43
N VAL A 289 -5.36 -5.60 22.44
CA VAL A 289 -4.52 -4.69 21.62
C VAL A 289 -5.14 -4.54 20.24
N ASP A 290 -5.35 -3.30 19.84
CA ASP A 290 -5.79 -2.96 18.49
C ASP A 290 -4.57 -2.90 17.55
N GLU A 291 -4.43 -3.90 16.73
CA GLU A 291 -3.36 -4.03 15.75
C GLU A 291 -3.78 -3.53 14.35
N SER A 292 -4.98 -2.94 14.21
CA SER A 292 -5.57 -2.55 12.92
C SER A 292 -4.70 -1.63 12.07
N ALA A 293 -3.90 -0.78 12.71
CA ALA A 293 -3.00 0.14 12.02
C ALA A 293 -1.85 -0.57 11.27
N ILE A 294 -1.47 -1.78 11.70
CA ILE A 294 -0.39 -2.59 11.14
C ILE A 294 -0.94 -3.77 10.34
N THR A 295 -1.87 -4.53 10.93
CA THR A 295 -2.43 -5.72 10.31
C THR A 295 -3.65 -5.43 9.43
N GLY A 296 -4.36 -4.32 9.66
CA GLY A 296 -5.63 -4.00 9.02
C GLY A 296 -6.84 -4.76 9.60
N GLU A 297 -6.68 -5.47 10.73
CA GLU A 297 -7.78 -6.16 11.42
C GLU A 297 -8.49 -5.21 12.40
N SER A 298 -9.81 -5.08 12.26
CA SER A 298 -10.58 -4.14 13.09
C SER A 298 -10.92 -4.67 14.49
N ILE A 299 -10.73 -5.99 14.73
CA ILE A 299 -11.05 -6.61 16.01
C ILE A 299 -9.80 -6.63 16.87
N PRO A 300 -9.81 -6.04 18.07
CA PRO A 300 -8.68 -6.12 19.00
C PRO A 300 -8.33 -7.56 19.37
N VAL A 301 -7.06 -7.85 19.48
CA VAL A 301 -6.52 -9.18 19.80
C VAL A 301 -6.19 -9.24 21.29
N ASP A 302 -6.70 -10.27 21.98
CA ASP A 302 -6.38 -10.51 23.37
C ASP A 302 -4.93 -11.02 23.50
N LYS A 303 -4.13 -10.35 24.32
CA LYS A 303 -2.72 -10.65 24.59
C LYS A 303 -2.50 -10.96 26.07
N GLN A 304 -1.68 -11.97 26.34
CA GLN A 304 -1.37 -12.47 27.68
C GLN A 304 0.15 -12.49 27.89
N VAL A 305 0.57 -12.82 29.12
CA VAL A 305 1.99 -12.99 29.44
C VAL A 305 2.63 -14.04 28.53
N GLY A 306 3.70 -13.64 27.88
CA GLY A 306 4.42 -14.46 26.90
C GLY A 306 4.12 -14.11 25.43
N ASP A 307 3.03 -13.38 25.16
CA ASP A 307 2.68 -12.99 23.80
C ASP A 307 3.51 -11.80 23.29
N SER A 308 3.77 -11.77 21.99
CA SER A 308 4.44 -10.67 21.33
C SER A 308 3.47 -9.53 21.04
N VAL A 309 3.94 -8.29 21.17
CA VAL A 309 3.23 -7.08 20.84
C VAL A 309 4.06 -6.22 19.88
N ILE A 310 3.38 -5.56 18.97
CA ILE A 310 3.99 -4.80 17.86
C ILE A 310 3.94 -3.30 18.19
N GLY A 311 5.03 -2.61 17.94
CA GLY A 311 5.12 -1.16 18.08
C GLY A 311 4.07 -0.43 17.21
N ALA A 312 3.62 0.74 17.66
CA ALA A 312 2.58 1.57 17.03
C ALA A 312 1.14 1.00 17.08
N THR A 313 0.93 -0.18 17.65
CA THR A 313 -0.42 -0.71 17.96
C THR A 313 -0.96 -0.07 19.23
N VAL A 314 -2.27 -0.13 19.47
CA VAL A 314 -2.92 0.61 20.55
C VAL A 314 -3.48 -0.33 21.60
N ASN A 315 -3.09 -0.16 22.84
CA ASN A 315 -3.69 -0.85 23.98
C ASN A 315 -5.11 -0.32 24.23
N LYS A 316 -6.15 -1.13 24.03
CA LYS A 316 -7.56 -0.73 24.23
C LYS A 316 -8.03 -0.88 25.66
N SER A 317 -7.66 -1.97 26.32
CA SER A 317 -8.15 -2.29 27.67
C SER A 317 -7.06 -3.03 28.45
N GLY A 318 -7.11 -2.93 29.76
CA GLY A 318 -6.11 -3.58 30.60
C GLY A 318 -4.81 -2.81 30.70
N PHE A 319 -3.92 -3.31 31.53
CA PHE A 319 -2.61 -2.80 31.82
C PHE A 319 -1.62 -3.94 31.67
N PHE A 320 -0.49 -3.68 31.01
CA PHE A 320 0.57 -4.67 30.92
C PHE A 320 1.96 -4.02 30.96
N ARG A 321 2.94 -4.82 31.32
CA ARG A 321 4.35 -4.54 31.17
C ARG A 321 4.92 -5.44 30.10
N MET A 322 5.78 -4.88 29.26
CA MET A 322 6.46 -5.61 28.20
C MET A 322 7.96 -5.42 28.28
N GLU A 323 8.71 -6.40 27.86
CA GLU A 323 10.14 -6.33 27.62
C GLU A 323 10.38 -5.97 26.16
N ALA A 324 11.19 -4.92 25.91
CA ALA A 324 11.53 -4.50 24.55
C ALA A 324 12.44 -5.55 23.87
N THR A 325 12.03 -6.07 22.72
CA THR A 325 12.79 -7.07 21.94
C THR A 325 13.44 -6.48 20.70
N HIS A 326 12.76 -5.57 19.99
CA HIS A 326 13.29 -4.88 18.82
C HIS A 326 13.05 -3.38 18.96
N ILE A 327 14.04 -2.59 18.58
CA ILE A 327 14.06 -1.13 18.77
C ILE A 327 14.56 -0.41 17.52
N GLY A 328 14.22 0.86 17.36
CA GLY A 328 14.74 1.72 16.29
C GLY A 328 14.44 1.16 14.89
N SER A 329 15.49 0.90 14.09
CA SER A 329 15.39 0.37 12.74
C SER A 329 14.87 -1.06 12.65
N ASP A 330 14.99 -1.82 13.74
CA ASP A 330 14.69 -3.25 13.76
C ASP A 330 13.24 -3.55 14.19
N THR A 331 12.42 -2.51 14.44
CA THR A 331 10.99 -2.69 14.71
C THR A 331 10.22 -3.08 13.46
N THR A 332 9.14 -3.84 13.62
CA THR A 332 8.22 -4.25 12.55
C THR A 332 7.73 -3.04 11.74
N LEU A 333 7.35 -1.95 12.41
CA LEU A 333 6.92 -0.72 11.72
C LEU A 333 8.04 -0.12 10.87
N SER A 334 9.28 -0.09 11.36
CA SER A 334 10.45 0.41 10.59
C SER A 334 10.72 -0.45 9.36
N HIS A 335 10.59 -1.77 9.47
CA HIS A 335 10.70 -2.70 8.34
C HIS A 335 9.59 -2.45 7.32
N ILE A 336 8.33 -2.27 7.74
CA ILE A 336 7.20 -1.93 6.86
C ILE A 336 7.50 -0.62 6.09
N ILE A 337 7.93 0.42 6.78
CA ILE A 337 8.26 1.71 6.16
C ILE A 337 9.37 1.53 5.13
N THR A 338 10.44 0.80 5.48
CA THR A 338 11.57 0.53 4.58
C THR A 338 11.12 -0.22 3.33
N LEU A 339 10.30 -1.28 3.47
CA LEU A 339 9.78 -2.04 2.33
C LEU A 339 8.93 -1.17 1.40
N VAL A 340 8.06 -0.32 1.93
CA VAL A 340 7.24 0.60 1.12
C VAL A 340 8.11 1.65 0.42
N GLU A 341 9.17 2.14 1.08
CA GLU A 341 10.14 3.06 0.47
C GLU A 341 10.94 2.38 -0.64
N GLU A 342 11.44 1.17 -0.45
CA GLU A 342 12.18 0.39 -1.45
C GLU A 342 11.30 0.06 -2.66
N ALA A 343 10.06 -0.38 -2.43
CA ALA A 343 9.09 -0.60 -3.50
C ALA A 343 8.87 0.67 -4.34
N SER A 344 8.70 1.81 -3.65
CA SER A 344 8.52 3.11 -4.30
C SER A 344 9.78 3.61 -5.01
N ALA A 345 10.97 3.18 -4.57
CA ALA A 345 12.26 3.52 -5.18
C ALA A 345 12.57 2.65 -6.39
N SER A 346 12.04 1.44 -6.46
CA SER A 346 12.30 0.50 -7.54
C SER A 346 11.58 0.89 -8.84
N LYS A 347 12.09 0.42 -9.99
CA LYS A 347 11.49 0.69 -11.31
C LYS A 347 10.88 -0.57 -11.90
N ALA A 348 9.58 -0.50 -12.17
CA ALA A 348 8.88 -1.52 -12.95
C ALA A 348 9.39 -1.57 -14.41
N PRO A 349 9.38 -2.73 -15.08
CA PRO A 349 9.75 -2.86 -16.49
C PRO A 349 9.01 -1.87 -17.41
N ILE A 350 7.73 -1.64 -17.19
CA ILE A 350 6.93 -0.66 -17.95
C ILE A 350 7.43 0.78 -17.78
N ALA A 351 8.01 1.12 -16.61
CA ALA A 351 8.61 2.43 -16.38
C ALA A 351 9.92 2.59 -17.17
N LYS A 352 10.74 1.54 -17.22
CA LYS A 352 11.98 1.54 -18.02
C LYS A 352 11.69 1.77 -19.50
N LEU A 353 10.64 1.15 -20.06
CA LEU A 353 10.18 1.39 -21.43
C LEU A 353 9.72 2.84 -21.64
N ALA A 354 8.96 3.41 -20.73
CA ALA A 354 8.50 4.80 -20.80
C ALA A 354 9.68 5.78 -20.79
N ASP A 355 10.71 5.53 -19.96
CA ASP A 355 11.92 6.35 -19.90
C ASP A 355 12.72 6.27 -21.20
N GLN A 356 12.87 5.09 -21.82
CA GLN A 356 13.53 4.92 -23.13
C GLN A 356 12.80 5.71 -24.23
N VAL A 357 11.47 5.60 -24.30
CA VAL A 357 10.65 6.36 -25.24
C VAL A 357 10.83 7.87 -25.02
N SER A 358 10.83 8.34 -23.78
CA SER A 358 11.08 9.75 -23.43
C SER A 358 12.43 10.26 -23.95
N GLY A 359 13.47 9.46 -23.86
CA GLY A 359 14.82 9.80 -24.32
C GLY A 359 14.92 10.03 -25.85
N ILE A 360 14.11 9.31 -26.64
CA ILE A 360 14.04 9.46 -28.10
C ILE A 360 13.07 10.58 -28.48
N PHE A 361 12.02 10.76 -27.72
CA PHE A 361 10.90 11.66 -28.03
C PHE A 361 11.36 13.12 -28.12
N VAL A 362 12.12 13.62 -27.15
CA VAL A 362 12.54 15.03 -27.11
C VAL A 362 13.40 15.45 -28.31
N PRO A 363 14.47 14.72 -28.71
CA PRO A 363 15.19 15.00 -29.93
C PRO A 363 14.32 14.98 -31.20
N THR A 364 13.40 14.00 -31.29
CA THR A 364 12.47 13.86 -32.42
C THR A 364 11.56 15.08 -32.53
N VAL A 365 11.03 15.58 -31.42
CA VAL A 365 10.16 16.75 -31.38
C VAL A 365 10.93 18.03 -31.82
N ILE A 366 12.18 18.21 -31.37
CA ILE A 366 12.99 19.33 -31.79
C ILE A 366 13.18 19.30 -33.33
N THR A 367 13.42 18.11 -33.87
CA THR A 367 13.54 17.90 -35.31
C THR A 367 12.24 18.25 -36.05
N ILE A 368 11.09 17.78 -35.56
CA ILE A 368 9.76 18.10 -36.12
C ILE A 368 9.50 19.61 -36.07
N ALA A 369 9.84 20.28 -34.97
CA ALA A 369 9.62 21.73 -34.85
C ALA A 369 10.47 22.51 -35.89
N ILE A 370 11.73 22.11 -36.08
CA ILE A 370 12.60 22.73 -37.12
C ILE A 370 12.03 22.46 -38.50
N ILE A 371 11.69 21.21 -38.83
CA ILE A 371 11.11 20.84 -40.12
C ILE A 371 9.80 21.64 -40.35
N ALA A 372 8.89 21.69 -39.40
CA ALA A 372 7.65 22.44 -39.54
C ALA A 372 7.90 23.93 -39.81
N THR A 373 8.86 24.55 -39.10
CA THR A 373 9.25 25.95 -39.32
C THR A 373 9.78 26.16 -40.73
N VAL A 374 10.70 25.30 -41.18
CA VAL A 374 11.29 25.40 -42.53
C VAL A 374 10.22 25.18 -43.61
N VAL A 375 9.35 24.19 -43.47
CA VAL A 375 8.29 23.91 -44.44
C VAL A 375 7.34 25.11 -44.59
N TRP A 376 6.91 25.74 -43.51
CA TRP A 376 6.04 26.90 -43.57
C TRP A 376 6.71 28.13 -44.19
N MET A 377 8.03 28.29 -43.98
CA MET A 377 8.80 29.30 -44.68
C MET A 377 8.87 29.02 -46.21
N LEU A 378 9.06 27.76 -46.59
CA LEU A 378 9.10 27.37 -48.02
C LEU A 378 7.73 27.49 -48.70
N VAL A 379 6.64 27.35 -47.92
CA VAL A 379 5.26 27.59 -48.40
C VAL A 379 4.96 29.09 -48.59
N GLY A 380 5.89 29.97 -48.15
CA GLY A 380 5.76 31.41 -48.36
C GLY A 380 5.07 32.15 -47.18
N GLN A 381 4.91 31.50 -46.05
CA GLN A 381 4.40 32.18 -44.87
C GLN A 381 5.48 33.05 -44.21
N PRO A 382 5.09 34.16 -43.52
CA PRO A 382 6.05 35.01 -42.80
C PRO A 382 6.86 34.20 -41.77
N PHE A 383 8.11 34.62 -41.50
CA PHE A 383 8.96 33.98 -40.50
C PHE A 383 8.32 33.94 -39.12
N SER A 384 7.60 34.98 -38.72
CA SER A 384 6.83 35.05 -37.47
C SER A 384 5.82 33.92 -37.34
N PHE A 385 5.06 33.67 -38.41
CA PHE A 385 4.11 32.58 -38.47
C PHE A 385 4.80 31.22 -38.35
N ALA A 386 5.82 30.97 -39.15
CA ALA A 386 6.58 29.73 -39.15
C ALA A 386 7.23 29.46 -37.77
N LEU A 387 7.80 30.51 -37.17
CA LEU A 387 8.39 30.43 -35.82
C LEU A 387 7.34 30.09 -34.75
N SER A 388 6.16 30.71 -34.81
CA SER A 388 5.09 30.43 -33.87
C SER A 388 4.61 28.99 -33.95
N ILE A 389 4.60 28.38 -35.15
CA ILE A 389 4.33 26.95 -35.37
C ILE A 389 5.39 26.08 -34.67
N GLY A 390 6.66 26.38 -34.92
CA GLY A 390 7.81 25.68 -34.31
C GLY A 390 7.75 25.73 -32.78
N ILE A 391 7.46 26.90 -32.20
CA ILE A 391 7.30 27.08 -30.76
C ILE A 391 6.11 26.29 -30.25
N ALA A 392 4.96 26.32 -30.93
CA ALA A 392 3.80 25.55 -30.54
C ALA A 392 4.07 24.04 -30.50
N VAL A 393 4.81 23.51 -31.49
CA VAL A 393 5.27 22.10 -31.51
C VAL A 393 6.17 21.80 -30.32
N LEU A 394 7.16 22.65 -30.03
CA LEU A 394 8.06 22.44 -28.88
C LEU A 394 7.31 22.41 -27.55
N VAL A 395 6.34 23.30 -27.38
CA VAL A 395 5.61 23.44 -26.11
C VAL A 395 4.60 22.33 -25.88
N ILE A 396 3.78 21.98 -26.90
CA ILE A 396 2.75 20.94 -26.77
C ILE A 396 3.36 19.56 -26.48
N SER A 397 4.56 19.34 -26.99
CA SER A 397 5.22 18.03 -26.99
C SER A 397 5.96 17.71 -25.68
N CYS A 398 5.71 18.43 -24.60
CA CYS A 398 6.35 18.11 -23.33
C CYS A 398 5.92 16.73 -22.80
N PRO A 399 6.82 15.79 -22.55
CA PRO A 399 6.50 14.48 -21.99
C PRO A 399 6.35 14.50 -20.46
N CYS A 400 5.89 15.59 -19.87
CA CYS A 400 5.83 15.80 -18.41
C CYS A 400 4.99 14.74 -17.71
N ALA A 401 3.81 14.44 -18.27
CA ALA A 401 2.88 13.46 -17.73
C ALA A 401 3.43 12.03 -17.79
N LEU A 402 4.25 11.71 -18.80
CA LEU A 402 4.82 10.37 -19.00
C LEU A 402 5.73 9.96 -17.83
N GLY A 403 6.59 10.88 -17.38
CA GLY A 403 7.52 10.62 -16.27
C GLY A 403 6.84 10.41 -14.91
N LEU A 404 5.56 10.78 -14.77
CA LEU A 404 4.77 10.64 -13.55
C LEU A 404 3.80 9.45 -13.60
N ALA A 405 3.46 9.00 -14.79
CA ALA A 405 2.40 8.03 -15.03
C ALA A 405 2.60 6.74 -14.22
N THR A 406 3.80 6.19 -14.23
CA THR A 406 4.13 4.92 -13.56
C THR A 406 4.49 5.12 -12.09
N PRO A 407 5.46 5.98 -11.70
CA PRO A 407 5.89 6.07 -10.31
C PRO A 407 4.78 6.51 -9.35
N THR A 408 3.90 7.43 -9.80
CA THR A 408 2.78 7.88 -8.95
C THR A 408 1.76 6.77 -8.70
N ALA A 409 1.43 5.97 -9.72
CA ALA A 409 0.49 4.87 -9.57
C ALA A 409 1.09 3.74 -8.69
N ILE A 410 2.38 3.43 -8.84
CA ILE A 410 3.07 2.46 -7.98
C ILE A 410 3.04 2.92 -6.53
N MET A 411 3.44 4.17 -6.25
CA MET A 411 3.46 4.71 -4.89
C MET A 411 2.08 4.71 -4.22
N VAL A 412 1.02 5.06 -4.97
CA VAL A 412 -0.35 4.97 -4.44
C VAL A 412 -0.79 3.53 -4.26
N GLY A 413 -0.44 2.65 -5.20
CA GLY A 413 -0.77 1.22 -5.15
C GLY A 413 -0.08 0.51 -3.98
N THR A 414 1.23 0.68 -3.81
CA THR A 414 1.98 0.09 -2.68
C THR A 414 1.54 0.65 -1.34
N GLY A 415 1.27 1.98 -1.26
CA GLY A 415 0.72 2.60 -0.07
C GLY A 415 -0.67 2.06 0.28
N LYS A 416 -1.52 1.82 -0.74
CA LYS A 416 -2.83 1.20 -0.52
C LYS A 416 -2.70 -0.27 -0.13
N GLY A 417 -1.72 -1.00 -0.67
CA GLY A 417 -1.39 -2.37 -0.23
C GLY A 417 -1.03 -2.41 1.24
N ALA A 418 -0.16 -1.51 1.70
CA ALA A 418 0.25 -1.42 3.10
C ALA A 418 -0.94 -1.15 4.05
N GLU A 419 -1.94 -0.34 3.64
CA GLU A 419 -3.19 -0.15 4.40
C GLU A 419 -3.99 -1.46 4.60
N TYR A 420 -3.83 -2.43 3.71
CA TYR A 420 -4.43 -3.78 3.81
C TYR A 420 -3.50 -4.83 4.43
N GLY A 421 -2.33 -4.42 4.93
CA GLY A 421 -1.32 -5.36 5.44
C GLY A 421 -0.59 -6.14 4.33
N ILE A 422 -0.58 -5.62 3.10
CA ILE A 422 0.10 -6.21 1.94
C ILE A 422 1.35 -5.40 1.63
N LEU A 423 2.52 -5.95 1.91
CA LEU A 423 3.80 -5.30 1.71
C LEU A 423 4.45 -5.80 0.42
N VAL A 424 4.61 -4.92 -0.53
CA VAL A 424 5.24 -5.22 -1.83
C VAL A 424 6.68 -4.71 -1.80
N LYS A 425 7.67 -5.55 -2.06
CA LYS A 425 9.09 -5.19 -2.01
C LYS A 425 9.58 -4.41 -3.23
N SER A 426 8.96 -4.60 -4.38
CA SER A 426 9.40 -3.95 -5.61
C SER A 426 8.26 -3.60 -6.55
N ALA A 427 8.45 -2.56 -7.36
CA ALA A 427 7.54 -2.22 -8.44
C ALA A 427 7.50 -3.31 -9.53
N GLU A 428 8.58 -4.08 -9.66
CA GLU A 428 8.67 -5.22 -10.58
C GLU A 428 7.77 -6.34 -10.12
N SER A 429 7.83 -6.73 -8.84
CA SER A 429 6.95 -7.74 -8.25
C SER A 429 5.48 -7.35 -8.38
N LEU A 430 5.14 -6.05 -8.16
CA LEU A 430 3.80 -5.53 -8.39
C LEU A 430 3.39 -5.61 -9.87
N GLU A 431 4.33 -5.39 -10.81
CA GLU A 431 4.03 -5.55 -12.24
C GLU A 431 3.88 -7.02 -12.64
N ILE A 432 4.69 -7.93 -12.09
CA ILE A 432 4.63 -9.35 -12.47
C ILE A 432 3.37 -10.00 -11.90
N ALA A 433 2.96 -9.62 -10.69
CA ALA A 433 1.79 -10.18 -10.02
C ALA A 433 0.49 -10.10 -10.86
N HIS A 434 0.33 -9.11 -11.75
CA HIS A 434 -0.83 -9.06 -12.64
C HIS A 434 -0.77 -10.03 -13.84
N LYS A 435 0.38 -10.67 -14.08
CA LYS A 435 0.60 -11.60 -15.20
C LYS A 435 0.51 -13.07 -14.77
N ILE A 436 0.31 -13.31 -13.48
CA ILE A 436 0.22 -14.66 -12.91
C ILE A 436 -1.00 -15.37 -13.51
N ASP A 437 -0.78 -16.58 -13.99
CA ASP A 437 -1.80 -17.49 -14.47
C ASP A 437 -1.92 -18.76 -13.62
N THR A 438 -0.94 -19.01 -12.74
CA THR A 438 -0.93 -20.17 -11.86
C THR A 438 -0.44 -19.77 -10.48
N VAL A 439 -1.21 -20.14 -9.45
CA VAL A 439 -0.85 -20.01 -8.05
C VAL A 439 -0.53 -21.38 -7.48
N VAL A 440 0.64 -21.51 -6.88
CA VAL A 440 1.09 -22.68 -6.15
C VAL A 440 0.98 -22.38 -4.67
N LEU A 441 0.21 -23.18 -3.95
CA LEU A 441 -0.04 -23.01 -2.51
C LEU A 441 0.67 -24.13 -1.72
N ASP A 442 1.43 -23.78 -0.71
CA ASP A 442 1.76 -24.74 0.30
C ASP A 442 0.51 -25.17 1.08
N LYS A 443 0.49 -26.35 1.64
CA LYS A 443 -0.64 -26.80 2.46
C LYS A 443 -0.59 -26.20 3.86
N THR A 444 0.49 -26.50 4.59
CA THR A 444 0.60 -26.29 6.04
C THR A 444 0.81 -24.81 6.37
N GLY A 445 -0.02 -24.25 7.25
CA GLY A 445 0.06 -22.81 7.62
C GLY A 445 -0.45 -21.85 6.52
N THR A 446 -0.61 -22.31 5.28
CA THR A 446 -1.10 -21.50 4.14
C THR A 446 -2.56 -21.80 3.86
N LEU A 447 -2.91 -23.01 3.42
CA LEU A 447 -4.29 -23.48 3.24
C LEU A 447 -4.95 -23.90 4.55
N THR A 448 -4.14 -24.40 5.48
CA THR A 448 -4.55 -24.89 6.79
C THR A 448 -4.08 -23.94 7.89
N GLU A 449 -4.62 -24.13 9.11
CA GLU A 449 -4.25 -23.29 10.26
C GLU A 449 -2.80 -23.49 10.72
N GLY A 450 -2.15 -24.62 10.31
CA GLY A 450 -0.79 -24.99 10.72
C GLY A 450 -0.72 -25.58 12.13
N HIS A 451 -1.85 -25.75 12.77
CA HIS A 451 -2.00 -26.32 14.11
C HIS A 451 -2.88 -27.57 14.06
N PRO A 452 -2.30 -28.79 14.12
CA PRO A 452 -3.09 -30.01 14.17
C PRO A 452 -4.03 -30.01 15.39
N VAL A 453 -5.26 -30.53 15.21
CA VAL A 453 -6.23 -30.71 16.27
C VAL A 453 -6.71 -32.16 16.31
N VAL A 454 -7.14 -32.62 17.48
CA VAL A 454 -7.77 -33.95 17.62
C VAL A 454 -9.21 -33.85 17.16
N THR A 455 -9.53 -34.51 16.05
CA THR A 455 -10.86 -34.53 15.45
C THR A 455 -11.67 -35.75 15.88
N ASP A 456 -11.00 -36.88 16.08
CA ASP A 456 -11.64 -38.16 16.38
C ASP A 456 -10.98 -38.84 17.56
N VAL A 457 -11.80 -39.44 18.44
CA VAL A 457 -11.34 -40.23 19.58
C VAL A 457 -12.05 -41.60 19.55
N LEU A 458 -11.33 -42.63 19.18
CA LEU A 458 -11.83 -43.99 18.98
C LEU A 458 -11.19 -44.93 20.01
N PRO A 459 -11.77 -45.09 21.21
CA PRO A 459 -11.27 -46.03 22.20
C PRO A 459 -11.50 -47.49 21.77
N ALA A 460 -10.59 -48.41 22.14
CA ALA A 460 -10.73 -49.81 21.88
C ALA A 460 -11.90 -50.44 22.70
N PRO A 461 -12.48 -51.54 22.24
CA PRO A 461 -13.55 -52.20 22.97
C PRO A 461 -13.20 -52.47 24.45
N GLY A 462 -14.07 -52.00 25.37
CA GLY A 462 -13.85 -52.15 26.80
C GLY A 462 -12.91 -51.10 27.41
N VAL A 463 -12.39 -50.13 26.63
CA VAL A 463 -11.63 -49.00 27.14
C VAL A 463 -12.53 -47.76 27.23
N LEU A 464 -12.53 -47.10 28.38
CA LEU A 464 -13.30 -45.85 28.56
C LEU A 464 -12.52 -44.67 27.94
N LYS A 465 -13.25 -43.71 27.37
CA LYS A 465 -12.72 -42.55 26.65
C LYS A 465 -11.76 -41.70 27.50
N ASN A 466 -12.16 -41.36 28.73
CA ASN A 466 -11.33 -40.47 29.57
C ASN A 466 -10.01 -41.16 30.06
N PRO A 467 -9.99 -42.41 30.51
CA PRO A 467 -8.76 -43.13 30.76
C PRO A 467 -7.85 -43.26 29.58
N PHE A 468 -8.39 -43.51 28.38
CA PHE A 468 -7.61 -43.54 27.11
C PHE A 468 -6.97 -42.17 26.85
N LEU A 469 -7.75 -41.09 26.86
CA LEU A 469 -7.21 -39.74 26.62
C LEU A 469 -6.19 -39.34 27.69
N ARG A 470 -6.37 -39.76 28.94
CA ARG A 470 -5.41 -39.51 30.01
C ARG A 470 -4.08 -40.25 29.75
N ALA A 471 -4.10 -41.48 29.29
CA ALA A 471 -2.92 -42.24 28.96
C ALA A 471 -2.18 -41.59 27.76
N ALA A 472 -2.91 -41.21 26.70
CA ALA A 472 -2.37 -40.52 25.55
C ALA A 472 -1.71 -39.20 25.93
N ALA A 473 -2.44 -38.32 26.66
CA ALA A 473 -1.92 -37.02 27.12
C ALA A 473 -0.71 -37.18 28.06
N SER A 474 -0.64 -38.26 28.86
CA SER A 474 0.46 -38.45 29.80
C SER A 474 1.80 -38.74 29.10
N ILE A 475 1.82 -39.46 27.99
CA ILE A 475 3.05 -39.70 27.24
C ILE A 475 3.40 -38.55 26.31
N GLU A 476 2.37 -37.92 25.70
CA GLU A 476 2.58 -36.77 24.82
C GLU A 476 3.00 -35.49 25.57
N ALA A 477 2.72 -35.39 26.89
CA ALA A 477 3.19 -34.28 27.75
C ALA A 477 4.72 -34.14 27.78
N LEU A 478 5.47 -35.18 27.39
CA LEU A 478 6.92 -35.17 27.33
C LEU A 478 7.48 -35.02 25.92
N SER A 479 6.61 -34.89 24.91
CA SER A 479 6.97 -34.81 23.51
C SER A 479 6.91 -33.36 23.02
N GLU A 480 7.90 -32.91 22.24
CA GLU A 480 7.92 -31.61 21.59
C GLU A 480 7.31 -31.66 20.16
N HIS A 481 6.70 -32.77 19.78
CA HIS A 481 6.12 -32.93 18.45
C HIS A 481 4.81 -32.15 18.32
N PRO A 482 4.51 -31.48 17.17
CA PRO A 482 3.25 -30.73 16.99
C PRO A 482 1.98 -31.57 17.21
N LEU A 483 2.01 -32.88 16.92
CA LEU A 483 0.88 -33.77 17.22
C LEU A 483 0.66 -33.97 18.74
N ALA A 484 1.74 -33.90 19.54
CA ALA A 484 1.66 -33.98 20.99
C ALA A 484 0.95 -32.74 21.57
N GLU A 485 1.28 -31.56 21.05
CA GLU A 485 0.59 -30.33 21.42
C GLU A 485 -0.91 -30.40 21.17
N ALA A 486 -1.32 -30.95 20.03
CA ALA A 486 -2.74 -31.16 19.69
C ALA A 486 -3.44 -32.07 20.71
N VAL A 487 -2.78 -33.15 21.13
CA VAL A 487 -3.33 -34.07 22.13
C VAL A 487 -3.42 -33.40 23.50
N MET A 488 -2.42 -32.60 23.89
CA MET A 488 -2.40 -31.86 25.14
C MET A 488 -3.46 -30.76 25.19
N ASN A 489 -3.63 -30.00 24.11
CA ASN A 489 -4.66 -28.98 24.00
C ASN A 489 -6.07 -29.57 24.09
N TYR A 490 -6.30 -30.68 23.40
CA TYR A 490 -7.56 -31.42 23.50
C TYR A 490 -7.82 -31.96 24.90
N ALA A 491 -6.80 -32.51 25.57
CA ALA A 491 -6.90 -32.98 26.94
C ALA A 491 -7.24 -31.85 27.91
N LYS A 492 -6.62 -30.67 27.74
CA LYS A 492 -6.91 -29.46 28.52
C LYS A 492 -8.36 -28.99 28.33
N GLU A 493 -8.84 -28.94 27.08
CA GLU A 493 -10.23 -28.58 26.75
C GLU A 493 -11.25 -29.51 27.42
N LYS A 494 -10.91 -30.79 27.55
CA LYS A 494 -11.75 -31.81 28.20
C LYS A 494 -11.49 -31.94 29.70
N GLU A 495 -10.73 -31.03 30.30
CA GLU A 495 -10.37 -31.02 31.73
C GLU A 495 -9.67 -32.33 32.20
N ILE A 496 -8.92 -32.98 31.30
CA ILE A 496 -8.17 -34.20 31.58
C ILE A 496 -6.75 -33.85 32.04
N VAL A 497 -6.43 -34.12 33.27
CA VAL A 497 -5.08 -33.90 33.84
C VAL A 497 -4.18 -35.09 33.49
N PRO A 498 -3.04 -34.87 32.79
CA PRO A 498 -2.06 -35.91 32.51
C PRO A 498 -1.43 -36.43 33.79
N GLN A 499 -1.02 -37.67 33.78
CA GLN A 499 -0.26 -38.32 34.86
C GLN A 499 1.23 -38.17 34.57
N LYS A 500 2.05 -38.29 35.62
CA LYS A 500 3.51 -38.26 35.44
C LYS A 500 3.96 -39.45 34.65
N ALA A 501 4.64 -39.26 33.54
CA ALA A 501 5.31 -40.26 32.77
C ALA A 501 6.82 -40.27 33.04
N GLU A 502 7.45 -41.44 32.97
CA GLU A 502 8.87 -41.66 33.21
C GLU A 502 9.44 -42.54 32.08
N ASN A 503 10.79 -42.56 31.95
CA ASN A 503 11.48 -43.40 30.96
C ASN A 503 11.08 -43.17 29.52
N LEU A 504 10.87 -41.91 29.08
CA LEU A 504 10.50 -41.59 27.71
C LEU A 504 11.58 -42.09 26.74
N SER A 505 11.17 -42.86 25.75
CA SER A 505 11.97 -43.26 24.59
C SER A 505 11.24 -42.88 23.31
N ALA A 506 11.95 -42.17 22.40
CA ALA A 506 11.40 -41.76 21.12
C ALA A 506 12.06 -42.59 20.00
N THR A 507 11.23 -43.15 19.11
CA THR A 507 11.68 -43.82 17.90
C THR A 507 11.40 -42.88 16.72
N ALA A 508 12.47 -42.37 16.10
CA ALA A 508 12.36 -41.39 15.02
C ALA A 508 11.43 -41.86 13.88
N GLY A 509 10.43 -41.05 13.52
CA GLY A 509 9.47 -41.32 12.47
C GLY A 509 8.45 -42.42 12.78
N GLN A 510 8.37 -42.90 14.04
CA GLN A 510 7.43 -43.96 14.42
C GLN A 510 6.54 -43.52 15.61
N GLY A 511 7.13 -43.01 16.69
CA GLY A 511 6.37 -42.62 17.88
C GLY A 511 7.21 -42.59 19.14
N ILE A 512 6.53 -42.62 20.29
CA ILE A 512 7.09 -42.52 21.63
C ILE A 512 6.56 -43.63 22.53
N GLU A 513 7.34 -43.98 23.53
CA GLU A 513 6.96 -44.92 24.57
C GLU A 513 7.44 -44.42 25.94
N ALA A 514 6.65 -44.62 26.98
CA ALA A 514 6.99 -44.20 28.32
C ALA A 514 6.22 -45.02 29.37
N ASP A 515 6.69 -44.99 30.60
CA ASP A 515 6.03 -45.66 31.74
C ASP A 515 5.14 -44.66 32.47
N VAL A 516 3.83 -44.95 32.55
CA VAL A 516 2.82 -44.15 33.26
C VAL A 516 2.25 -44.99 34.42
N ASN A 517 2.51 -44.64 35.67
CA ASN A 517 2.06 -45.37 36.84
C ASN A 517 2.47 -46.88 36.80
N GLY A 518 3.67 -47.17 36.30
CA GLY A 518 4.17 -48.57 36.21
C GLY A 518 3.59 -49.38 35.06
N LYS A 519 2.85 -48.77 34.16
CA LYS A 519 2.32 -49.34 32.93
C LYS A 519 3.07 -48.77 31.75
N HIS A 520 3.52 -49.62 30.86
CA HIS A 520 4.23 -49.24 29.65
C HIS A 520 3.23 -48.80 28.57
N ILE A 521 3.27 -47.53 28.21
CA ILE A 521 2.35 -46.92 27.22
C ILE A 521 3.14 -46.58 25.97
N LEU A 522 2.60 -46.94 24.81
CA LEU A 522 3.15 -46.64 23.50
C LEU A 522 2.18 -45.65 22.78
N GLY A 523 2.71 -44.66 22.09
CA GLY A 523 1.97 -43.76 21.19
C GLY A 523 2.72 -43.63 19.89
N GLY A 524 2.08 -43.92 18.75
CA GLY A 524 2.77 -43.84 17.47
C GLY A 524 1.92 -44.19 16.26
N ASN A 525 2.58 -44.31 15.11
CA ASN A 525 1.96 -44.65 13.84
C ASN A 525 1.74 -46.14 13.66
N LEU A 526 1.09 -46.54 12.57
CA LEU A 526 0.81 -47.95 12.23
C LEU A 526 2.06 -48.80 12.20
N LYS A 527 3.18 -48.27 11.70
CA LYS A 527 4.46 -49.02 11.58
C LYS A 527 4.98 -49.40 12.95
N MET A 528 4.93 -48.49 13.92
CA MET A 528 5.36 -48.78 15.32
C MET A 528 4.51 -49.89 15.93
N MET A 529 3.19 -49.84 15.73
CA MET A 529 2.30 -50.88 16.25
C MET A 529 2.58 -52.25 15.65
N GLN A 530 2.89 -52.33 14.35
CA GLN A 530 3.26 -53.56 13.65
C GLN A 530 4.59 -54.11 14.16
N GLU A 531 5.62 -53.29 14.31
CA GLU A 531 6.93 -53.71 14.83
C GLU A 531 6.85 -54.20 16.28
N ARG A 532 5.98 -53.61 17.08
CA ARG A 532 5.67 -54.01 18.45
C ARG A 532 4.68 -55.17 18.55
N LYS A 533 4.20 -55.72 17.40
CA LYS A 533 3.23 -56.81 17.28
C LYS A 533 1.93 -56.61 18.03
N ILE A 534 1.44 -55.36 18.07
CA ILE A 534 0.16 -55.02 18.70
C ILE A 534 -0.95 -55.45 17.77
N ASP A 535 -1.90 -56.23 18.31
CA ASP A 535 -3.10 -56.62 17.54
C ASP A 535 -4.05 -55.44 17.41
N LEU A 536 -4.24 -54.99 16.19
CA LEU A 536 -5.09 -53.81 15.88
C LEU A 536 -6.54 -54.24 15.60
N GLY A 537 -6.82 -55.52 15.30
CA GLY A 537 -8.18 -55.94 14.90
C GLY A 537 -8.79 -55.02 13.85
N ASP A 538 -10.06 -54.63 14.03
CA ASP A 538 -10.82 -53.69 13.16
C ASP A 538 -10.30 -52.25 13.14
N PHE A 539 -9.35 -51.92 14.03
CA PHE A 539 -8.79 -50.55 14.10
C PHE A 539 -7.82 -50.23 12.96
N ALA A 540 -7.27 -51.27 12.29
CA ALA A 540 -6.48 -51.08 11.08
C ALA A 540 -7.37 -50.51 9.93
N GLU A 541 -8.60 -50.97 9.80
CA GLU A 541 -9.58 -50.50 8.85
C GLU A 541 -10.05 -49.05 9.19
N LYS A 542 -10.37 -48.81 10.45
CA LYS A 542 -10.72 -47.45 10.94
C LYS A 542 -9.62 -46.42 10.75
N ALA A 543 -8.36 -46.85 10.94
CA ALA A 543 -7.24 -45.93 10.68
C ALA A 543 -7.11 -45.64 9.17
N ALA A 544 -7.40 -46.61 8.29
CA ALA A 544 -7.44 -46.40 6.86
C ALA A 544 -8.57 -45.43 6.48
N GLU A 545 -9.75 -45.57 7.08
CA GLU A 545 -10.88 -44.64 6.90
C GLU A 545 -10.53 -43.20 7.35
N LEU A 546 -9.88 -43.06 8.51
CA LEU A 546 -9.39 -41.72 8.98
C LEU A 546 -8.38 -41.13 7.99
N ALA A 547 -7.42 -41.97 7.50
CA ALA A 547 -6.46 -41.49 6.49
C ALA A 547 -7.14 -41.12 5.17
N GLU A 548 -8.20 -41.80 4.76
CA GLU A 548 -9.02 -41.43 3.60
C GLU A 548 -9.75 -40.09 3.78
N GLN A 549 -10.06 -39.73 5.01
CA GLN A 549 -10.62 -38.43 5.37
C GLN A 549 -9.55 -37.30 5.49
N GLY A 550 -8.28 -37.59 5.19
CA GLY A 550 -7.20 -36.62 5.30
C GLY A 550 -6.67 -36.45 6.72
N LYS A 551 -7.00 -37.38 7.63
CA LYS A 551 -6.58 -37.32 9.04
C LYS A 551 -5.40 -38.23 9.31
N THR A 552 -4.56 -37.86 10.27
CA THR A 552 -3.43 -38.67 10.72
C THR A 552 -3.87 -39.53 11.90
N PRO A 553 -3.92 -40.89 11.76
CA PRO A 553 -4.24 -41.78 12.86
C PRO A 553 -3.01 -41.96 13.77
N LEU A 554 -3.17 -41.70 15.06
CA LEU A 554 -2.20 -41.91 16.10
C LEU A 554 -2.72 -43.00 17.05
N PHE A 555 -1.99 -44.10 17.10
CA PHE A 555 -2.35 -45.27 17.90
C PHE A 555 -1.74 -45.18 19.29
N PHE A 556 -2.47 -45.69 20.29
CA PHE A 556 -1.99 -45.80 21.65
C PHE A 556 -2.25 -47.21 22.18
N ALA A 557 -1.24 -47.78 22.88
CA ALA A 557 -1.34 -49.12 23.47
C ALA A 557 -0.73 -49.16 24.87
N GLU A 558 -1.24 -50.05 25.71
CA GLU A 558 -0.69 -50.43 27.03
C GLU A 558 -0.07 -51.83 26.93
N GLY A 559 1.26 -51.94 26.92
CA GLY A 559 1.95 -53.19 26.62
C GLY A 559 1.58 -53.70 25.21
N GLU A 560 0.97 -54.88 25.14
CA GLU A 560 0.50 -55.51 23.88
C GLU A 560 -0.97 -55.19 23.57
N LYS A 561 -1.68 -54.45 24.42
CA LYS A 561 -3.12 -54.19 24.28
C LYS A 561 -3.37 -52.80 23.70
N LEU A 562 -4.07 -52.74 22.57
CA LEU A 562 -4.50 -51.46 21.98
C LEU A 562 -5.47 -50.72 22.93
N LEU A 563 -5.21 -49.46 23.22
CA LEU A 563 -6.09 -48.58 23.96
C LEU A 563 -7.06 -47.81 23.02
N GLY A 564 -6.62 -47.45 21.83
CA GLY A 564 -7.45 -46.75 20.86
C GLY A 564 -6.62 -45.96 19.84
N ILE A 565 -7.35 -45.17 19.03
CA ILE A 565 -6.78 -44.28 18.01
C ILE A 565 -7.28 -42.86 18.25
N LEU A 566 -6.41 -41.89 18.08
CA LEU A 566 -6.75 -40.49 17.88
C LEU A 566 -6.60 -40.14 16.41
N GLY A 567 -7.63 -39.54 15.82
CA GLY A 567 -7.55 -38.91 14.50
C GLY A 567 -7.16 -37.43 14.66
N LEU A 568 -6.06 -37.05 14.04
CA LEU A 568 -5.60 -35.67 14.05
C LEU A 568 -5.65 -35.10 12.63
N ALA A 569 -6.06 -33.87 12.50
CA ALA A 569 -6.04 -33.14 11.22
C ALA A 569 -5.61 -31.70 11.46
N ASP A 570 -4.98 -31.11 10.47
CA ASP A 570 -4.75 -29.67 10.39
C ASP A 570 -5.91 -29.06 9.59
N PRO A 571 -6.84 -28.33 10.25
CA PRO A 571 -8.06 -27.85 9.62
C PRO A 571 -7.76 -26.81 8.53
N LEU A 572 -8.56 -26.81 7.47
CA LEU A 572 -8.54 -25.75 6.47
C LEU A 572 -8.97 -24.44 7.12
N LYS A 573 -8.25 -23.34 6.78
CA LYS A 573 -8.68 -21.99 7.17
C LYS A 573 -10.08 -21.72 6.59
N PRO A 574 -10.95 -21.01 7.32
CA PRO A 574 -12.31 -20.71 6.87
C PRO A 574 -12.39 -20.00 5.52
N THR A 575 -11.35 -19.19 5.23
CA THR A 575 -11.25 -18.36 4.03
C THR A 575 -10.60 -19.07 2.84
N SER A 576 -9.97 -20.24 3.02
CA SER A 576 -9.21 -20.93 1.97
C SER A 576 -10.05 -21.26 0.74
N LYS A 577 -11.28 -21.75 0.93
CA LYS A 577 -12.16 -22.07 -0.20
C LYS A 577 -12.56 -20.83 -0.97
N GLU A 578 -12.94 -19.75 -0.29
CA GLU A 578 -13.30 -18.46 -0.91
C GLU A 578 -12.12 -17.85 -1.68
N ALA A 579 -10.90 -17.96 -1.14
CA ALA A 579 -9.70 -17.48 -1.79
C ALA A 579 -9.41 -18.27 -3.09
N VAL A 580 -9.50 -19.60 -3.06
CA VAL A 580 -9.33 -20.47 -4.23
C VAL A 580 -10.39 -20.14 -5.30
N ASP A 581 -11.65 -20.02 -4.91
CA ASP A 581 -12.74 -19.67 -5.84
C ASP A 581 -12.51 -18.28 -6.45
N SER A 582 -11.96 -17.33 -5.69
CA SER A 582 -11.60 -16.00 -6.17
C SER A 582 -10.47 -16.05 -7.20
N PHE A 583 -9.42 -16.87 -7.00
CA PHE A 583 -8.36 -17.07 -7.99
C PHE A 583 -8.94 -17.65 -9.29
N HIS A 584 -9.80 -18.67 -9.20
CA HIS A 584 -10.46 -19.25 -10.37
C HIS A 584 -11.33 -18.23 -11.12
N GLN A 585 -12.07 -17.35 -10.41
CA GLN A 585 -12.84 -16.27 -11.04
C GLN A 585 -11.93 -15.26 -11.77
N MET A 586 -10.71 -15.09 -11.34
CA MET A 586 -9.71 -14.26 -12.02
C MET A 586 -9.04 -14.99 -13.20
N GLY A 587 -9.38 -16.26 -13.45
CA GLY A 587 -8.79 -17.09 -14.51
C GLY A 587 -7.42 -17.64 -14.14
N ILE A 588 -7.11 -17.76 -12.85
CA ILE A 588 -5.84 -18.25 -12.33
C ILE A 588 -6.00 -19.69 -11.86
N ASP A 589 -5.17 -20.59 -12.37
CA ASP A 589 -5.11 -21.99 -11.95
C ASP A 589 -4.50 -22.07 -10.53
N VAL A 590 -5.04 -22.99 -9.70
CA VAL A 590 -4.52 -23.20 -8.34
C VAL A 590 -4.03 -24.62 -8.18
N VAL A 591 -2.80 -24.79 -7.67
CA VAL A 591 -2.13 -26.05 -7.43
C VAL A 591 -1.64 -26.09 -5.98
N MET A 592 -1.97 -27.15 -5.24
CA MET A 592 -1.44 -27.37 -3.89
C MET A 592 -0.17 -28.21 -3.93
N LEU A 593 0.89 -27.78 -3.26
CA LEU A 593 2.08 -28.58 -2.95
C LEU A 593 2.02 -29.10 -1.51
N THR A 594 2.34 -30.35 -1.30
CA THR A 594 2.38 -30.93 0.04
C THR A 594 3.33 -32.12 0.14
N GLY A 595 3.96 -32.29 1.29
CA GLY A 595 4.72 -33.51 1.63
C GLY A 595 3.82 -34.70 2.02
N ASP A 596 2.51 -34.50 2.15
CA ASP A 596 1.56 -35.55 2.49
C ASP A 596 1.49 -36.64 1.41
N ASN A 597 1.01 -37.81 1.81
CA ASN A 597 0.72 -38.87 0.86
C ASN A 597 -0.41 -38.47 -0.12
N LYS A 598 -0.44 -39.13 -1.27
CA LYS A 598 -1.41 -38.83 -2.37
C LYS A 598 -2.88 -38.89 -1.93
N ARG A 599 -3.25 -39.76 -0.98
CA ARG A 599 -4.63 -39.88 -0.52
C ARG A 599 -5.08 -38.64 0.24
N THR A 600 -4.32 -38.25 1.27
CA THR A 600 -4.59 -37.04 2.05
C THR A 600 -4.60 -35.79 1.16
N ALA A 601 -3.61 -35.65 0.29
CA ALA A 601 -3.51 -34.52 -0.64
C ALA A 601 -4.74 -34.42 -1.57
N ASN A 602 -5.16 -35.55 -2.15
CA ASN A 602 -6.31 -35.58 -3.06
C ASN A 602 -7.62 -35.28 -2.31
N THR A 603 -7.77 -35.70 -1.07
CA THR A 603 -8.97 -35.40 -0.27
C THR A 603 -9.11 -33.90 -0.06
N ILE A 604 -8.05 -33.22 0.37
CA ILE A 604 -8.04 -31.77 0.57
C ILE A 604 -8.24 -31.04 -0.76
N ALA A 605 -7.53 -31.44 -1.80
CA ALA A 605 -7.63 -30.85 -3.12
C ALA A 605 -9.06 -30.95 -3.70
N SER A 606 -9.72 -32.10 -3.50
CA SER A 606 -11.11 -32.30 -3.94
C SER A 606 -12.10 -31.38 -3.19
N GLN A 607 -11.90 -31.14 -1.90
CA GLN A 607 -12.73 -30.19 -1.12
C GLN A 607 -12.62 -28.76 -1.63
N LEU A 608 -11.41 -28.40 -2.07
CA LEU A 608 -11.12 -27.06 -2.59
C LEU A 608 -11.38 -26.93 -4.11
N GLY A 609 -11.49 -28.05 -4.85
CA GLY A 609 -11.65 -28.06 -6.29
C GLY A 609 -10.38 -27.71 -7.05
N ILE A 610 -9.20 -28.10 -6.54
CA ILE A 610 -7.87 -27.81 -7.09
C ILE A 610 -7.08 -29.08 -7.40
N GLN A 611 -5.93 -28.91 -8.03
CA GLN A 611 -4.96 -30.00 -8.22
C GLN A 611 -3.98 -30.08 -7.04
N ALA A 612 -3.47 -31.26 -6.72
CA ALA A 612 -2.43 -31.44 -5.72
C ALA A 612 -1.22 -32.19 -6.30
N ILE A 613 -0.03 -31.74 -5.93
CA ILE A 613 1.23 -32.42 -6.11
C ILE A 613 1.67 -32.88 -4.71
N ALA A 614 1.62 -34.18 -4.49
CA ALA A 614 1.83 -34.82 -3.21
C ALA A 614 3.23 -35.43 -3.10
N GLU A 615 3.66 -35.78 -1.87
CA GLU A 615 4.93 -36.44 -1.58
C GLU A 615 6.14 -35.60 -1.99
N VAL A 616 6.04 -34.27 -1.96
CA VAL A 616 7.10 -33.33 -2.32
C VAL A 616 7.94 -33.02 -1.08
N LEU A 617 9.23 -33.30 -1.16
CA LEU A 617 10.16 -32.91 -0.09
C LEU A 617 10.40 -31.40 -0.10
N PRO A 618 10.72 -30.77 1.02
CA PRO A 618 10.95 -29.31 1.09
C PRO A 618 11.95 -28.81 0.04
N GLN A 619 13.03 -29.54 -0.19
CA GLN A 619 14.06 -29.24 -1.18
C GLN A 619 13.58 -29.37 -2.64
N ASP A 620 12.53 -30.15 -2.89
CA ASP A 620 12.02 -30.43 -4.24
C ASP A 620 10.88 -29.48 -4.65
N LYS A 621 10.36 -28.68 -3.70
CA LYS A 621 9.31 -27.68 -3.99
C LYS A 621 9.74 -26.66 -5.06
N GLU A 622 11.01 -26.24 -5.04
CA GLU A 622 11.60 -25.37 -6.06
C GLU A 622 11.54 -26.01 -7.46
N MET A 623 11.84 -27.32 -7.55
CA MET A 623 11.80 -28.05 -8.81
C MET A 623 10.39 -28.09 -9.42
N GLU A 624 9.34 -28.24 -8.62
CA GLU A 624 7.96 -28.26 -9.13
C GLU A 624 7.54 -26.87 -9.62
N VAL A 625 7.92 -25.80 -8.93
CA VAL A 625 7.73 -24.42 -9.40
C VAL A 625 8.44 -24.20 -10.74
N ARG A 626 9.71 -24.61 -10.85
CA ARG A 626 10.50 -24.54 -12.08
C ARG A 626 9.82 -25.28 -13.23
N ARG A 627 9.33 -26.50 -12.99
CA ARG A 627 8.63 -27.32 -13.99
C ARG A 627 7.38 -26.62 -14.54
N LEU A 628 6.61 -25.96 -13.68
CA LEU A 628 5.46 -25.16 -14.11
C LEU A 628 5.91 -23.97 -14.97
N GLN A 629 6.97 -23.26 -14.59
CA GLN A 629 7.55 -22.17 -15.37
C GLN A 629 8.06 -22.63 -16.73
N GLU A 630 8.75 -23.78 -16.79
CA GLU A 630 9.24 -24.37 -18.06
C GLU A 630 8.09 -24.79 -19.00
N SER A 631 6.90 -25.06 -18.46
CA SER A 631 5.70 -25.27 -19.28
C SER A 631 5.10 -23.96 -19.86
N GLY A 632 5.73 -22.82 -19.59
CA GLY A 632 5.32 -21.49 -20.07
C GLY A 632 4.37 -20.74 -19.16
N LYS A 633 4.12 -21.25 -17.94
CA LYS A 633 3.23 -20.62 -16.96
C LYS A 633 3.95 -19.53 -16.17
N LYS A 634 3.18 -18.52 -15.75
CA LYS A 634 3.61 -17.49 -14.82
C LYS A 634 3.14 -17.84 -13.42
N VAL A 635 4.09 -18.21 -12.57
CA VAL A 635 3.81 -18.86 -11.29
C VAL A 635 4.00 -17.89 -10.12
N ALA A 636 2.95 -17.78 -9.27
CA ALA A 636 3.14 -17.30 -7.91
C ALA A 636 3.24 -18.49 -6.95
N MET A 637 4.22 -18.46 -6.05
CA MET A 637 4.30 -19.38 -4.91
C MET A 637 3.82 -18.65 -3.65
N ILE A 638 2.93 -19.30 -2.90
CA ILE A 638 2.42 -18.79 -1.62
C ILE A 638 2.71 -19.79 -0.52
N GLY A 639 3.41 -19.35 0.53
CA GLY A 639 3.84 -20.20 1.63
C GLY A 639 4.17 -19.40 2.90
N ASP A 640 4.53 -20.09 3.99
CA ASP A 640 4.90 -19.47 5.29
C ASP A 640 6.36 -18.97 5.34
N GLY A 641 7.17 -19.29 4.38
CA GLY A 641 8.54 -18.81 4.15
C GLY A 641 9.66 -19.63 4.79
N ILE A 642 9.42 -20.40 5.83
CA ILE A 642 10.52 -21.13 6.52
C ILE A 642 11.00 -22.32 5.65
N ASN A 643 10.07 -23.18 5.23
CA ASN A 643 10.36 -24.34 4.41
C ASN A 643 10.26 -24.08 2.91
N ASP A 644 9.64 -22.97 2.54
CA ASP A 644 9.28 -22.60 1.16
C ASP A 644 10.20 -21.56 0.54
N ALA A 645 11.18 -21.03 1.31
CA ALA A 645 12.06 -19.95 0.86
C ALA A 645 12.70 -20.18 -0.52
N PRO A 646 13.22 -21.38 -0.86
CA PRO A 646 13.75 -21.65 -2.19
C PRO A 646 12.67 -21.59 -3.30
N ALA A 647 11.46 -22.07 -3.02
CA ALA A 647 10.34 -22.06 -3.95
C ALA A 647 9.75 -20.64 -4.13
N LEU A 648 9.66 -19.87 -3.03
CA LEU A 648 9.26 -18.46 -3.05
C LEU A 648 10.22 -17.62 -3.90
N THR A 649 11.53 -17.79 -3.69
CA THR A 649 12.57 -17.06 -4.46
C THR A 649 12.58 -17.50 -5.93
N ARG A 650 12.25 -18.77 -6.24
CA ARG A 650 12.22 -19.27 -7.61
C ARG A 650 11.03 -18.82 -8.41
N ALA A 651 9.87 -18.64 -7.79
CA ALA A 651 8.64 -18.25 -8.45
C ALA A 651 8.79 -16.92 -9.21
N ASP A 652 7.91 -16.65 -10.18
CA ASP A 652 7.85 -15.32 -10.80
C ASP A 652 7.44 -14.25 -9.78
N VAL A 653 6.62 -14.62 -8.77
CA VAL A 653 6.32 -13.82 -7.58
C VAL A 653 6.20 -14.75 -6.37
N GLY A 654 7.06 -14.56 -5.38
CA GLY A 654 6.93 -15.19 -4.07
C GLY A 654 6.03 -14.37 -3.15
N ILE A 655 5.05 -15.00 -2.52
CA ILE A 655 4.13 -14.36 -1.57
C ILE A 655 4.23 -15.10 -0.24
N ALA A 656 4.74 -14.44 0.79
CA ALA A 656 4.80 -15.00 2.14
C ALA A 656 3.55 -14.64 2.93
N ILE A 657 2.98 -15.63 3.64
CA ILE A 657 1.82 -15.46 4.53
C ILE A 657 2.29 -15.43 5.98
N GLY A 658 1.83 -14.42 6.74
CA GLY A 658 2.16 -14.27 8.15
C GLY A 658 3.58 -13.73 8.35
N ALA A 659 3.70 -12.48 8.66
CA ALA A 659 4.97 -11.75 8.80
C ALA A 659 5.82 -12.16 10.03
N GLY A 660 5.67 -13.40 10.50
CA GLY A 660 6.28 -13.88 11.74
C GLY A 660 7.76 -14.26 11.65
N THR A 661 8.36 -14.36 10.46
CA THR A 661 9.76 -14.78 10.34
C THR A 661 10.55 -13.89 9.40
N ASP A 662 11.77 -13.53 9.83
CA ASP A 662 12.71 -12.75 9.02
C ASP A 662 13.01 -13.44 7.68
N VAL A 663 13.05 -14.79 7.67
CA VAL A 663 13.29 -15.60 6.47
C VAL A 663 12.17 -15.41 5.44
N ALA A 664 10.90 -15.36 5.86
CA ALA A 664 9.78 -15.11 4.97
C ALA A 664 9.84 -13.69 4.38
N MET A 665 10.13 -12.71 5.24
CA MET A 665 10.29 -11.32 4.81
C MET A 665 11.46 -11.16 3.84
N GLU A 666 12.55 -11.93 3.96
CA GLU A 666 13.70 -11.83 3.08
C GLU A 666 13.50 -12.54 1.73
N SER A 667 12.82 -13.68 1.72
CA SER A 667 12.71 -14.55 0.53
C SER A 667 11.57 -14.22 -0.42
N ALA A 668 10.48 -13.58 0.08
CA ALA A 668 9.30 -13.29 -0.74
C ALA A 668 9.34 -11.92 -1.40
N ASP A 669 8.63 -11.73 -2.50
CA ASP A 669 8.41 -10.47 -3.21
C ASP A 669 7.27 -9.65 -2.61
N ILE A 670 6.26 -10.34 -2.08
CA ILE A 670 5.10 -9.76 -1.40
C ILE A 670 4.96 -10.45 -0.05
N VAL A 671 4.77 -9.67 1.00
CA VAL A 671 4.59 -10.16 2.37
C VAL A 671 3.20 -9.78 2.84
N LEU A 672 2.44 -10.76 3.30
CA LEU A 672 1.12 -10.57 3.89
C LEU A 672 1.28 -10.56 5.41
N MET A 673 0.85 -9.46 6.04
CA MET A 673 0.94 -9.30 7.49
C MET A 673 0.02 -10.25 8.23
N LYS A 674 -1.11 -10.60 7.62
CA LYS A 674 -2.07 -11.58 8.14
C LYS A 674 -1.80 -12.96 7.59
N SER A 675 -2.25 -13.94 8.35
CA SER A 675 -2.25 -15.34 7.91
C SER A 675 -3.52 -15.70 7.12
N ASP A 676 -4.01 -14.80 6.25
CA ASP A 676 -5.22 -15.01 5.45
C ASP A 676 -4.91 -15.06 3.94
N LEU A 677 -5.36 -16.11 3.27
CA LEU A 677 -5.15 -16.31 1.84
C LEU A 677 -5.94 -15.32 0.98
N LEU A 678 -7.01 -14.71 1.49
CA LEU A 678 -7.74 -13.63 0.80
C LEU A 678 -6.89 -12.38 0.60
N ASP A 679 -5.89 -12.14 1.44
CA ASP A 679 -4.97 -11.03 1.24
C ASP A 679 -4.05 -11.28 0.04
N ALA A 680 -3.72 -12.54 -0.29
CA ALA A 680 -3.02 -12.87 -1.53
C ALA A 680 -3.89 -12.58 -2.77
N VAL A 681 -5.19 -12.88 -2.71
CA VAL A 681 -6.15 -12.48 -3.76
C VAL A 681 -6.17 -10.96 -3.90
N THR A 682 -6.24 -10.25 -2.78
CA THR A 682 -6.22 -8.78 -2.74
C THR A 682 -4.93 -8.22 -3.36
N ALA A 683 -3.78 -8.81 -3.09
CA ALA A 683 -2.50 -8.42 -3.67
C ALA A 683 -2.51 -8.50 -5.21
N VAL A 684 -3.04 -9.59 -5.77
CA VAL A 684 -3.17 -9.77 -7.22
C VAL A 684 -4.19 -8.78 -7.80
N GLN A 685 -5.34 -8.56 -7.16
CA GLN A 685 -6.35 -7.57 -7.58
C GLN A 685 -5.78 -6.15 -7.56
N LEU A 686 -5.02 -5.79 -6.54
CA LEU A 686 -4.37 -4.49 -6.42
C LEU A 686 -3.31 -4.29 -7.52
N SER A 687 -2.56 -5.34 -7.84
CA SER A 687 -1.62 -5.35 -8.97
C SER A 687 -2.35 -5.08 -10.29
N HIS A 688 -3.44 -5.81 -10.57
CA HIS A 688 -4.27 -5.58 -11.76
C HIS A 688 -4.80 -4.13 -11.84
N ALA A 689 -5.32 -3.60 -10.73
CA ALA A 689 -5.83 -2.23 -10.66
C ALA A 689 -4.72 -1.20 -10.91
N THR A 690 -3.54 -1.40 -10.32
CA THR A 690 -2.38 -0.50 -10.46
C THR A 690 -1.86 -0.50 -11.89
N ILE A 691 -1.68 -1.67 -12.49
CA ILE A 691 -1.19 -1.78 -13.89
C ILE A 691 -2.22 -1.24 -14.89
N LYS A 692 -3.50 -1.48 -14.68
CA LYS A 692 -4.57 -0.87 -15.48
C LYS A 692 -4.51 0.66 -15.41
N ASN A 693 -4.29 1.22 -14.22
CA ASN A 693 -4.14 2.66 -14.01
C ASN A 693 -2.90 3.21 -14.73
N ILE A 694 -1.75 2.51 -14.61
CA ILE A 694 -0.52 2.88 -15.34
C ILE A 694 -0.76 2.89 -16.86
N LYS A 695 -1.37 1.84 -17.41
CA LYS A 695 -1.68 1.77 -18.85
C LYS A 695 -2.59 2.93 -19.29
N GLN A 696 -3.59 3.28 -18.50
CA GLN A 696 -4.46 4.45 -18.76
C GLN A 696 -3.66 5.76 -18.73
N ASN A 697 -2.81 5.94 -17.72
CA ASN A 697 -1.98 7.13 -17.59
C ASN A 697 -1.02 7.30 -18.78
N LEU A 698 -0.35 6.22 -19.20
CA LEU A 698 0.53 6.20 -20.35
C LEU A 698 -0.25 6.50 -21.64
N PHE A 699 -1.41 5.88 -21.84
CA PHE A 699 -2.26 6.15 -22.99
C PHE A 699 -2.59 7.63 -23.10
N TRP A 700 -3.11 8.26 -22.05
CA TRP A 700 -3.48 9.66 -22.06
C TRP A 700 -2.26 10.60 -22.20
N ALA A 701 -1.12 10.24 -21.59
CA ALA A 701 0.14 10.99 -21.73
C ALA A 701 0.67 11.03 -23.16
N PHE A 702 0.42 9.98 -23.96
CA PHE A 702 0.81 9.95 -25.37
C PHE A 702 -0.28 10.50 -26.31
N PHE A 703 -1.53 10.19 -26.04
CA PHE A 703 -2.65 10.51 -26.92
C PHE A 703 -2.76 12.00 -27.22
N TYR A 704 -2.67 12.86 -26.19
CA TYR A 704 -2.78 14.29 -26.39
C TYR A 704 -1.61 14.86 -27.20
N ASN A 705 -0.39 14.29 -27.07
CA ASN A 705 0.75 14.64 -27.88
C ASN A 705 0.59 14.22 -29.34
N CYS A 706 0.13 12.98 -29.57
CA CYS A 706 -0.14 12.46 -30.93
C CYS A 706 -1.17 13.32 -31.68
N CYS A 707 -2.20 13.81 -30.99
CA CYS A 707 -3.19 14.71 -31.59
C CYS A 707 -2.69 16.16 -31.67
N GLY A 708 -1.98 16.62 -30.64
CA GLY A 708 -1.54 18.00 -30.50
C GLY A 708 -0.39 18.39 -31.42
N ILE A 709 0.57 17.49 -31.66
CA ILE A 709 1.73 17.79 -32.53
C ILE A 709 1.31 18.11 -33.98
N PRO A 710 0.47 17.30 -34.67
CA PRO A 710 -0.03 17.65 -36.01
C PRO A 710 -0.79 18.96 -36.04
N LEU A 711 -1.61 19.22 -35.03
CA LEU A 711 -2.36 20.48 -34.92
C LEU A 711 -1.42 21.67 -34.72
N ALA A 712 -0.41 21.54 -33.85
CA ALA A 712 0.61 22.56 -33.60
C ALA A 712 1.49 22.80 -34.83
N ALA A 713 1.84 21.73 -35.57
CA ALA A 713 2.60 21.82 -36.82
C ALA A 713 1.83 22.48 -37.97
N GLY A 714 0.54 22.80 -37.74
CA GLY A 714 -0.26 23.50 -38.73
C GLY A 714 -0.78 22.63 -39.88
N VAL A 715 -0.82 21.26 -39.71
CA VAL A 715 -1.27 20.34 -40.76
C VAL A 715 -2.71 20.68 -41.20
N PHE A 716 -3.54 21.15 -40.30
CA PHE A 716 -4.95 21.54 -40.58
C PHE A 716 -5.12 23.00 -41.00
N TYR A 717 -4.05 23.81 -41.01
CA TYR A 717 -4.15 25.24 -41.29
C TYR A 717 -4.58 25.52 -42.71
N SER A 718 -4.04 24.80 -43.67
CA SER A 718 -4.35 25.00 -45.11
C SER A 718 -5.81 24.63 -45.44
N VAL A 719 -6.44 23.73 -44.69
CA VAL A 719 -7.79 23.22 -44.95
C VAL A 719 -8.84 23.88 -44.06
N LEU A 720 -8.58 24.04 -42.79
CA LEU A 720 -9.53 24.49 -41.76
C LEU A 720 -9.18 25.86 -41.16
N GLY A 721 -8.02 26.43 -41.51
CA GLY A 721 -7.52 27.67 -40.88
C GLY A 721 -7.09 27.50 -39.39
N TRP A 722 -7.07 26.28 -38.90
CA TRP A 722 -6.78 26.02 -37.48
C TRP A 722 -5.29 26.13 -37.17
N LYS A 723 -4.95 27.02 -36.25
CA LYS A 723 -3.60 27.24 -35.73
C LYS A 723 -3.62 27.10 -34.21
N LEU A 724 -2.77 26.26 -33.66
CA LEU A 724 -2.62 26.15 -32.21
C LEU A 724 -1.66 27.24 -31.72
N SER A 725 -2.15 28.10 -30.86
CA SER A 725 -1.31 29.09 -30.17
C SER A 725 -0.39 28.37 -29.16
N PRO A 726 0.89 28.76 -29.02
CA PRO A 726 1.80 28.25 -28.00
C PRO A 726 1.27 28.37 -26.57
N MET A 727 0.41 29.32 -26.30
CA MET A 727 -0.27 29.56 -25.03
C MET A 727 -1.23 28.43 -24.68
N PHE A 728 -2.11 28.06 -25.62
CA PHE A 728 -3.02 26.94 -25.45
C PHE A 728 -2.29 25.62 -25.36
N ALA A 729 -1.18 25.47 -26.08
CA ALA A 729 -0.29 24.32 -25.99
C ALA A 729 0.26 24.15 -24.54
N ALA A 730 0.75 25.25 -23.95
CA ALA A 730 1.26 25.24 -22.57
C ALA A 730 0.16 24.94 -21.51
N ALA A 731 -1.04 25.46 -21.71
CA ALA A 731 -2.17 25.16 -20.86
C ALA A 731 -2.56 23.66 -20.93
N ALA A 732 -2.71 23.11 -22.13
CA ALA A 732 -3.05 21.71 -22.35
C ALA A 732 -2.04 20.75 -21.70
N MET A 733 -0.73 21.06 -21.82
CA MET A 733 0.34 20.33 -21.18
C MET A 733 0.20 20.32 -19.64
N SER A 734 -0.11 21.47 -19.04
CA SER A 734 -0.26 21.59 -17.59
C SER A 734 -1.45 20.77 -17.07
N PHE A 735 -2.58 20.77 -17.81
CA PHE A 735 -3.74 19.95 -17.48
C PHE A 735 -3.49 18.45 -17.63
N SER A 736 -2.70 18.02 -18.63
CA SER A 736 -2.35 16.62 -18.83
C SER A 736 -1.65 16.03 -17.61
N SER A 737 -0.67 16.73 -17.03
CA SER A 737 0.02 16.28 -15.81
C SER A 737 -0.94 16.17 -14.62
N ALA A 738 -1.83 17.15 -14.44
CA ALA A 738 -2.83 17.12 -13.37
C ALA A 738 -3.80 15.94 -13.53
N PHE A 739 -4.20 15.63 -14.78
CA PHE A 739 -5.08 14.52 -15.09
C PHE A 739 -4.44 13.17 -14.75
N VAL A 740 -3.19 12.94 -15.16
CA VAL A 740 -2.47 11.69 -14.87
C VAL A 740 -2.33 11.45 -13.37
N VAL A 741 -1.96 12.48 -12.61
CA VAL A 741 -1.87 12.36 -11.15
C VAL A 741 -3.25 12.14 -10.52
N GLY A 742 -4.27 12.88 -10.97
CA GLY A 742 -5.65 12.69 -10.51
C GLY A 742 -6.15 11.26 -10.75
N ASN A 743 -5.83 10.67 -11.92
CA ASN A 743 -6.18 9.28 -12.21
C ASN A 743 -5.41 8.28 -11.33
N ALA A 744 -4.12 8.54 -11.05
CA ALA A 744 -3.34 7.70 -10.12
C ALA A 744 -3.93 7.73 -8.70
N LEU A 745 -4.37 8.89 -8.22
CA LEU A 745 -5.00 9.03 -6.90
C LEU A 745 -6.33 8.27 -6.77
N ARG A 746 -6.98 7.88 -7.87
CA ARG A 746 -8.17 7.00 -7.82
C ARG A 746 -7.88 5.63 -7.23
N LEU A 747 -6.62 5.17 -7.26
CA LEU A 747 -6.24 3.92 -6.59
C LEU A 747 -6.46 3.95 -5.07
N ARG A 748 -6.56 5.12 -4.44
CA ARG A 748 -6.97 5.26 -3.03
C ARG A 748 -8.38 4.72 -2.76
N LEU A 749 -9.23 4.70 -3.78
CA LEU A 749 -10.60 4.20 -3.71
C LEU A 749 -10.69 2.68 -4.02
N PHE A 750 -9.54 2.01 -4.16
CA PHE A 750 -9.51 0.58 -4.36
C PHE A 750 -10.08 -0.14 -3.14
N THR A 751 -11.02 -1.05 -3.39
CA THR A 751 -11.61 -1.98 -2.40
C THR A 751 -11.53 -3.39 -2.96
N PRO A 752 -11.08 -4.38 -2.17
CA PRO A 752 -11.05 -5.79 -2.57
C PRO A 752 -12.45 -6.32 -2.87
N THR A 753 -12.57 -7.23 -3.84
CA THR A 753 -13.88 -7.75 -4.30
C THR A 753 -14.62 -8.51 -3.20
N HIS A 754 -13.89 -9.28 -2.38
CA HIS A 754 -14.48 -10.05 -1.27
C HIS A 754 -15.07 -9.13 -0.18
N GLN A 755 -14.42 -8.01 0.15
CA GLN A 755 -14.95 -7.02 1.09
C GLN A 755 -16.17 -6.29 0.52
N ALA A 756 -16.20 -6.01 -0.78
CA ALA A 756 -17.35 -5.41 -1.45
C ALA A 756 -18.56 -6.35 -1.40
N HIS A 757 -18.37 -7.65 -1.66
CA HIS A 757 -19.44 -8.65 -1.55
C HIS A 757 -19.92 -8.89 -0.12
N SER A 758 -19.01 -8.81 0.87
CA SER A 758 -19.40 -8.89 2.28
C SER A 758 -20.24 -7.69 2.70
N ALA A 759 -19.87 -6.48 2.27
CA ALA A 759 -20.64 -5.26 2.50
C ALA A 759 -22.02 -5.30 1.82
N GLU A 760 -22.09 -5.78 0.57
CA GLU A 760 -23.36 -5.99 -0.15
C GLU A 760 -24.25 -7.04 0.53
N LYS A 761 -23.68 -8.18 0.96
CA LYS A 761 -24.41 -9.19 1.73
C LYS A 761 -24.92 -8.64 3.05
N THR A 762 -24.10 -7.85 3.75
CA THR A 762 -24.52 -7.20 5.00
C THR A 762 -25.61 -6.17 4.75
N ALA A 763 -25.49 -5.36 3.69
CA ALA A 763 -26.53 -4.41 3.30
C ALA A 763 -27.83 -5.13 2.90
N GLN A 764 -27.74 -6.22 2.10
CA GLN A 764 -28.90 -7.04 1.75
C GLN A 764 -29.52 -7.76 2.94
N VAL A 765 -28.74 -8.18 3.93
CA VAL A 765 -29.24 -8.76 5.19
C VAL A 765 -29.90 -7.69 6.06
N ILE A 766 -29.38 -6.46 6.04
CA ILE A 766 -30.00 -5.31 6.68
C ILE A 766 -31.31 -4.94 5.96
N GLU A 767 -31.29 -4.81 4.61
CA GLU A 767 -32.50 -4.57 3.82
C GLU A 767 -33.51 -5.71 3.93
N GLN A 768 -33.09 -6.98 3.94
CA GLN A 768 -34.01 -8.11 4.16
C GLN A 768 -34.50 -8.24 5.60
N LYS A 769 -33.75 -7.73 6.59
CA LYS A 769 -34.24 -7.57 7.95
C LYS A 769 -35.23 -6.41 8.05
N ASP A 770 -34.98 -5.32 7.33
CA ASP A 770 -35.89 -4.18 7.27
C ASP A 770 -37.16 -4.50 6.45
N GLU A 771 -37.07 -5.32 5.36
CA GLU A 771 -38.27 -5.78 4.63
C GLU A 771 -39.08 -6.87 5.35
N LYS A 772 -38.44 -7.67 6.20
CA LYS A 772 -39.17 -8.66 7.05
C LYS A 772 -39.67 -8.09 8.36
N ASN A 773 -39.22 -6.91 8.74
CA ASN A 773 -39.65 -6.16 9.92
C ASN A 773 -40.28 -4.81 9.54
N ILE A 774 -41.19 -4.78 8.56
CA ILE A 774 -42.22 -3.76 8.54
C ILE A 774 -43.29 -4.27 9.47
N PRO A 775 -43.40 -3.80 10.73
CA PRO A 775 -44.55 -4.11 11.56
C PRO A 775 -45.79 -3.51 10.89
N ASN A 776 -46.87 -4.26 10.79
CA ASN A 776 -48.18 -3.64 10.57
C ASN A 776 -48.30 -2.46 11.55
N GLU A 777 -48.94 -1.36 11.14
CA GLU A 777 -49.12 -0.13 11.90
C GLU A 777 -49.76 -0.29 13.31
N GLU A 778 -49.87 -1.51 13.84
CA GLU A 778 -50.51 -1.81 15.15
C GLU A 778 -49.51 -2.15 16.28
N ASP A 779 -48.18 -2.23 16.06
CA ASP A 779 -47.21 -2.61 17.11
C ASP A 779 -46.01 -1.63 17.21
N VAL A 780 -46.22 -0.34 17.35
CA VAL A 780 -45.20 0.61 17.76
C VAL A 780 -45.03 0.53 19.29
N LYS A 781 -44.07 -0.30 19.73
CA LYS A 781 -43.66 -0.32 21.13
C LYS A 781 -42.80 0.91 21.41
N MET A 782 -43.36 1.90 22.11
CA MET A 782 -42.56 2.97 22.68
C MET A 782 -41.78 2.44 23.89
N LYS A 783 -40.47 2.69 23.92
CA LYS A 783 -39.61 2.40 25.07
C LYS A 783 -39.31 3.69 25.83
N LYS A 784 -39.45 3.65 27.15
CA LYS A 784 -39.08 4.76 28.04
C LYS A 784 -38.20 4.25 29.17
N VAL A 785 -37.30 5.08 29.65
CA VAL A 785 -36.43 4.77 30.79
C VAL A 785 -36.75 5.77 31.92
N LEU A 786 -37.26 5.25 33.03
CA LEU A 786 -37.53 6.04 34.21
C LEU A 786 -36.35 5.96 35.17
N LYS A 787 -35.79 7.08 35.62
CA LYS A 787 -34.82 7.14 36.71
C LYS A 787 -35.55 7.28 38.02
N ILE A 788 -35.30 6.33 38.97
CA ILE A 788 -36.06 6.21 40.20
C ILE A 788 -35.16 6.31 41.42
N GLU A 789 -35.43 7.26 42.29
CA GLU A 789 -34.74 7.39 43.56
C GLU A 789 -35.52 6.72 44.70
N GLY A 790 -34.79 6.32 45.77
CA GLY A 790 -35.33 5.66 46.94
C GLY A 790 -35.27 4.13 46.95
N MET A 791 -34.87 3.49 45.84
CA MET A 791 -34.67 2.03 45.79
C MET A 791 -33.34 1.64 46.44
N MET A 792 -33.36 0.84 47.52
CA MET A 792 -32.19 0.40 48.29
C MET A 792 -31.93 -1.12 48.27
N CYS A 793 -32.86 -1.93 47.82
CA CYS A 793 -32.73 -3.40 47.84
C CYS A 793 -33.63 -4.06 46.80
N SER A 794 -33.41 -5.36 46.56
CA SER A 794 -34.22 -6.17 45.63
C SER A 794 -35.70 -6.21 45.92
N HIS A 795 -36.13 -5.96 47.18
CA HIS A 795 -37.54 -5.86 47.56
C HIS A 795 -38.14 -4.54 47.05
N CYS A 796 -37.36 -3.47 47.00
CA CYS A 796 -37.76 -2.17 46.45
C CYS A 796 -37.97 -2.29 44.94
N THR A 797 -37.03 -2.90 44.20
CA THR A 797 -37.16 -3.09 42.73
C THR A 797 -38.36 -3.97 42.41
N GLY A 798 -38.62 -5.02 43.18
CA GLY A 798 -39.78 -5.87 42.99
C GLY A 798 -41.14 -5.17 43.22
N ARG A 799 -41.21 -4.14 44.09
CA ARG A 799 -42.41 -3.31 44.26
C ARG A 799 -42.66 -2.39 43.09
N VAL A 800 -41.60 -1.74 42.58
CA VAL A 800 -41.68 -0.86 41.40
C VAL A 800 -41.99 -1.67 40.15
N ASP A 801 -41.33 -2.81 40.00
CA ASP A 801 -41.54 -3.74 38.88
C ASP A 801 -43.01 -4.21 38.83
N LYS A 802 -43.55 -4.59 39.97
CA LYS A 802 -44.92 -4.97 40.04
C LYS A 802 -45.91 -3.84 39.77
N ALA A 803 -45.64 -2.64 40.31
CA ALA A 803 -46.53 -1.48 40.11
C ALA A 803 -46.60 -1.04 38.64
N LEU A 804 -45.46 -1.13 37.91
CA LEU A 804 -45.43 -0.80 36.50
C LEU A 804 -46.02 -1.92 35.62
N ASN A 805 -45.73 -3.20 35.92
CA ASN A 805 -46.25 -4.33 35.15
C ASN A 805 -47.75 -4.65 35.45
N ASP A 806 -48.32 -4.13 36.53
CA ASP A 806 -49.77 -4.22 36.80
C ASP A 806 -50.60 -3.24 35.96
N MET A 807 -49.93 -2.32 35.22
CA MET A 807 -50.61 -1.39 34.28
C MET A 807 -50.83 -2.08 32.93
N ASP A 808 -52.07 -2.02 32.41
CA ASP A 808 -52.45 -2.60 31.13
C ASP A 808 -51.69 -1.94 29.96
N GLY A 809 -50.87 -2.72 29.25
CA GLY A 809 -50.04 -2.23 28.12
C GLY A 809 -48.63 -1.82 28.52
N VAL A 810 -48.17 -2.04 29.75
CA VAL A 810 -46.82 -1.77 30.25
C VAL A 810 -46.08 -3.07 30.49
N LYS A 811 -44.84 -3.15 30.00
CA LYS A 811 -43.86 -4.16 30.36
C LYS A 811 -42.59 -3.48 30.86
N ALA A 812 -42.33 -3.60 32.14
CA ALA A 812 -41.19 -2.94 32.78
C ALA A 812 -40.14 -3.94 33.27
N THR A 813 -38.89 -3.53 33.26
CA THR A 813 -37.73 -4.23 33.85
C THR A 813 -36.99 -3.25 34.74
N VAL A 814 -36.88 -3.51 36.04
CA VAL A 814 -36.30 -2.58 37.01
C VAL A 814 -34.91 -3.01 37.44
N SER A 815 -33.94 -2.10 37.29
CA SER A 815 -32.54 -2.29 37.68
C SER A 815 -32.20 -1.55 38.98
N LEU A 816 -31.69 -2.28 39.97
CA LEU A 816 -31.21 -1.68 41.22
C LEU A 816 -29.91 -0.92 41.05
N GLU A 817 -28.98 -1.50 40.26
CA GLU A 817 -27.67 -0.88 39.97
C GLU A 817 -27.80 0.38 39.13
N GLY A 818 -28.67 0.34 38.11
CA GLY A 818 -28.96 1.49 37.24
C GLY A 818 -29.87 2.53 37.87
N LYS A 819 -30.52 2.23 39.04
CA LYS A 819 -31.59 3.03 39.64
C LYS A 819 -32.64 3.46 38.62
N SER A 820 -33.02 2.54 37.72
CA SER A 820 -33.90 2.83 36.59
C SER A 820 -34.87 1.70 36.33
N ALA A 821 -35.97 2.03 35.65
CA ALA A 821 -36.92 1.09 35.08
C ALA A 821 -36.97 1.32 33.55
N GLU A 822 -36.70 0.27 32.77
CA GLU A 822 -36.97 0.24 31.34
C GLU A 822 -38.39 -0.21 31.11
N VAL A 823 -39.18 0.61 30.43
CA VAL A 823 -40.62 0.41 30.24
C VAL A 823 -40.92 0.31 28.75
N GLU A 824 -41.44 -0.81 28.29
CA GLU A 824 -41.99 -1.02 26.95
C GLU A 824 -43.49 -0.80 26.97
N LEU A 825 -43.97 0.14 26.15
CA LEU A 825 -45.40 0.48 26.08
C LEU A 825 -46.01 -0.10 24.79
N THR A 826 -47.11 -0.87 24.98
CA THR A 826 -47.91 -1.38 23.85
C THR A 826 -49.15 -0.53 23.58
N LYS A 827 -49.40 0.50 24.42
CA LYS A 827 -50.46 1.50 24.27
C LYS A 827 -49.89 2.88 24.60
N ASP A 828 -50.52 3.91 24.13
CA ASP A 828 -50.14 5.30 24.45
C ASP A 828 -50.50 5.59 25.93
N ILE A 829 -49.51 5.61 26.80
CA ILE A 829 -49.61 5.83 28.22
C ILE A 829 -48.83 7.10 28.57
N SER A 830 -49.49 8.05 29.23
CA SER A 830 -48.88 9.32 29.60
C SER A 830 -47.76 9.14 30.65
N ASP A 831 -46.75 9.98 30.59
CA ASP A 831 -45.65 10.00 31.56
C ASP A 831 -46.15 10.21 33.00
N GLU A 832 -47.21 11.01 33.16
CA GLU A 832 -47.84 11.28 34.43
C GLU A 832 -48.45 9.98 35.08
N ALA A 833 -48.94 9.07 34.24
CA ALA A 833 -49.47 7.79 34.74
C ALA A 833 -48.37 6.86 35.22
N LEU A 834 -47.26 6.81 34.51
CA LEU A 834 -46.05 6.03 34.89
C LEU A 834 -45.42 6.58 36.18
N VAL A 835 -45.28 7.91 36.27
CA VAL A 835 -44.78 8.59 37.48
C VAL A 835 -45.68 8.29 38.67
N LYS A 836 -47.00 8.35 38.48
CA LYS A 836 -47.97 8.06 39.56
C LYS A 836 -47.85 6.65 40.05
N ALA A 837 -47.74 5.65 39.18
CA ALA A 837 -47.60 4.25 39.56
C ALA A 837 -46.34 3.99 40.44
N VAL A 838 -45.23 4.63 40.10
CA VAL A 838 -43.96 4.54 40.85
C VAL A 838 -44.09 5.29 42.19
N THR A 839 -44.75 6.45 42.19
CA THR A 839 -45.00 7.26 43.41
C THR A 839 -45.95 6.56 44.38
N ASP A 840 -46.99 5.96 43.86
CA ASP A 840 -47.95 5.15 44.67
C ASP A 840 -47.27 3.90 45.29
N ALA A 841 -46.23 3.39 44.65
CA ALA A 841 -45.36 2.32 45.20
C ALA A 841 -44.38 2.83 46.27
N GLY A 842 -44.30 4.15 46.50
CA GLY A 842 -43.48 4.80 47.54
C GLY A 842 -42.09 5.22 47.09
N TYR A 843 -41.88 5.46 45.79
CA TYR A 843 -40.60 5.86 45.20
C TYR A 843 -40.77 7.12 44.32
N GLU A 844 -39.68 7.82 44.04
CA GLU A 844 -39.71 9.08 43.30
C GLU A 844 -39.05 8.90 41.88
N VAL A 845 -39.76 9.32 40.85
CA VAL A 845 -39.20 9.37 39.49
C VAL A 845 -38.54 10.74 39.26
N VAL A 846 -37.24 10.75 38.99
CA VAL A 846 -36.43 11.97 38.83
C VAL A 846 -36.40 12.40 37.39
N ASP A 847 -36.39 11.46 36.44
CA ASP A 847 -36.27 11.72 35.02
C ASP A 847 -36.91 10.62 34.19
N ILE A 848 -37.45 10.98 33.01
CA ILE A 848 -38.02 10.03 32.04
C ILE A 848 -37.38 10.35 30.68
N GLN A 849 -36.72 9.34 30.13
CA GLN A 849 -35.98 9.43 28.83
C GLN A 849 -36.59 8.50 27.78
#